data_e0a51e7fce0520730dd4d6f572ad15b6
#
_entry.id   e0a51e7fce0520730dd4d6f572ad15b6
#
_cell.length_a   1.000
_cell.length_b   1.000
_cell.length_c   1.000
_cell.angle_alpha   90.00
_cell.angle_beta   90.00
_cell.angle_gamma   90.00
#
_symmetry.space_group_name_H-M   'P 1'
#
loop_
_entity.id
_entity.type
_entity.pdbx_description
1 polymer ?
#
loop_
_entity_poly.entity_id
_entity_poly.type
_entity_poly.pdbx_seq_one_letter_code
_entity_poly.pdbx_strand_id
1 'polypeptide(L)'
;MVDQDRIIKINIEEEMKSAYIDYSMSVIVSRALPDVRDGFKPVHRRILFGMNELGNTSDKPYKKSARIVGEVLGKYHPHGDLSVYFAMVRMAQTWSMRYTLVDGQGNFGSVDGDSPAAMRYTEARLSKLAEEMLRDIDKDTVDFQLNFDDTLKEPTVLPTRIPNLLVNGASGIAVGMATNMPTHNLSEVLDGCMAYIDTRGEMEVADLMQYIKAPDFPTGATIYGYAGVKDAFETGKGRIVLRGKAEIETENNHEKIIISEIPYGVNKAELIKYIADLVNEKRIDGISNVNDESDRQGMRIVVDVKRDANSSVVLNKLYKMTALQSSFSVNNIALVNGRPKLLNLKDLIKAFVDHRHEVVIRRTKYDLKKAEERAHILEGLIIASDNIDEVIAIIKSSKSPAEAIERLMERFSLSDIQSRAIVEMRLRQLTGLEQDKLRAEYEEIEKLIAYLKEILENDDLCMKVIKDELQEIKDKYGDERKTDIVYASEELNPEDFYADDEMIITISHMGYIKRTPLSEFRAQGRGGVGAKGSETRDEDFVEYIYPASMHATLLIFTAKGKCYWLKVFEIPEGAKNSKGRAIQNLLNIEPYDKVNAFIRVKKLTTDTEFINSHYLLFCTKKGVIKKTLLEAYSRPRQNGVNAITLREDDGLIEVCMTNGNNEVLIANRNGRAIRFHENAVRVMGRTASGVRGMTLDDDSNDEVVGMVCIKDKEKETVLVVSEQGYGKRSNIEDYRITNRGGKGVKTINITEKTGKLVAIKNVTEENDIMIINKSGITIRMKVSDLNVIGRATQGVRLINLGKRNDEIASVCKVLSQTEEEIAEEKAQREALEGVVIHEHPIENTDFEDVSDDVESNENADDTEGTTEE
;
A
#
# COMPACT_ATOMS: atom_id res chain seq x y z
N MET A 1 -53.21 15.71 48.74
CA MET A 1 -53.39 14.65 47.70
C MET A 1 -52.58 15.09 46.51
N VAL A 2 -51.48 14.43 46.28
CA VAL A 2 -50.67 14.63 45.04
C VAL A 2 -51.45 13.96 43.94
N ASP A 3 -51.80 14.71 42.91
CA ASP A 3 -52.53 14.26 41.73
C ASP A 3 -51.86 12.97 41.16
N GLN A 4 -52.42 11.80 41.43
CA GLN A 4 -52.02 10.52 40.89
C GLN A 4 -52.23 10.42 39.35
N ASP A 5 -52.98 11.35 38.78
CA ASP A 5 -53.29 11.39 37.31
C ASP A 5 -52.19 11.94 36.41
N ARG A 6 -51.04 12.35 36.98
CA ARG A 6 -49.89 12.85 36.17
C ARG A 6 -48.68 11.89 36.03
N ILE A 7 -48.79 10.66 36.57
CA ILE A 7 -47.73 9.67 36.43
C ILE A 7 -48.00 8.83 35.20
N ILE A 8 -47.31 9.13 34.10
CA ILE A 8 -47.34 8.31 32.90
C ILE A 8 -46.27 7.22 33.07
N LYS A 9 -46.69 5.95 33.03
CA LYS A 9 -45.75 4.82 33.02
C LYS A 9 -45.13 4.70 31.64
N ILE A 10 -43.83 4.96 31.52
CA ILE A 10 -43.07 4.81 30.30
C ILE A 10 -42.25 3.52 30.38
N ASN A 11 -42.33 2.70 29.33
CA ASN A 11 -41.47 1.52 29.19
C ASN A 11 -40.08 1.97 28.75
N ILE A 12 -39.06 1.75 29.58
CA ILE A 12 -37.69 2.18 29.33
C ILE A 12 -37.11 1.57 28.02
N GLU A 13 -37.51 0.34 27.68
CA GLU A 13 -37.05 -0.30 26.43
C GLU A 13 -37.59 0.40 25.17
N GLU A 14 -38.88 0.80 25.21
CA GLU A 14 -39.52 1.51 24.09
C GLU A 14 -38.96 2.92 23.95
N GLU A 15 -38.80 3.62 25.07
CA GLU A 15 -38.20 4.96 25.07
C GLU A 15 -36.76 4.96 24.59
N MET A 16 -35.94 4.00 25.06
CA MET A 16 -34.56 3.86 24.58
C MET A 16 -34.46 3.51 23.09
N LYS A 17 -35.37 2.64 22.61
CA LYS A 17 -35.40 2.33 21.16
C LYS A 17 -35.76 3.55 20.33
N SER A 18 -36.79 4.29 20.73
CA SER A 18 -37.21 5.53 20.06
C SER A 18 -36.10 6.57 20.07
N ALA A 19 -35.55 6.87 21.25
CA ALA A 19 -34.46 7.84 21.39
C ALA A 19 -33.19 7.46 20.61
N TYR A 20 -32.84 6.14 20.55
CA TYR A 20 -31.70 5.69 19.76
C TYR A 20 -31.94 5.79 18.25
N ILE A 21 -33.17 5.49 17.78
CA ILE A 21 -33.55 5.67 16.40
C ILE A 21 -33.47 7.16 16.00
N ASP A 22 -34.06 8.05 16.83
CA ASP A 22 -34.05 9.48 16.59
C ASP A 22 -32.62 10.05 16.57
N TYR A 23 -31.78 9.64 17.52
CA TYR A 23 -30.38 10.00 17.55
C TYR A 23 -29.65 9.48 16.28
N SER A 24 -29.85 8.22 15.93
CA SER A 24 -29.22 7.60 14.76
C SER A 24 -29.62 8.31 13.47
N MET A 25 -30.90 8.62 13.31
CA MET A 25 -31.42 9.38 12.16
C MET A 25 -30.81 10.78 12.10
N SER A 26 -30.74 11.48 13.24
CA SER A 26 -30.12 12.80 13.33
C SER A 26 -28.64 12.76 12.94
N VAL A 27 -27.87 11.76 13.42
CA VAL A 27 -26.44 11.62 13.08
C VAL A 27 -26.26 11.30 11.60
N ILE A 28 -27.10 10.46 11.01
CA ILE A 28 -27.04 10.09 9.60
C ILE A 28 -27.38 11.27 8.69
N VAL A 29 -28.52 11.91 8.90
CA VAL A 29 -29.08 12.92 7.98
C VAL A 29 -28.50 14.31 8.24
N SER A 30 -28.28 14.69 9.51
CA SER A 30 -27.97 16.06 9.90
C SER A 30 -26.53 16.30 10.36
N ARG A 31 -25.65 15.28 10.32
CA ARG A 31 -24.27 15.44 10.84
C ARG A 31 -23.17 14.80 9.98
N ALA A 32 -23.25 13.47 9.74
CA ALA A 32 -22.09 12.70 9.29
C ALA A 32 -21.99 12.54 7.78
N LEU A 33 -23.12 12.43 7.08
CA LEU A 33 -23.14 12.17 5.64
C LEU A 33 -23.34 13.44 4.83
N PRO A 34 -22.67 13.58 3.65
CA PRO A 34 -22.87 14.68 2.72
C PRO A 34 -24.16 14.48 1.91
N ASP A 35 -24.79 15.58 1.47
CA ASP A 35 -25.81 15.57 0.42
C ASP A 35 -25.14 15.31 -0.94
N VAL A 36 -25.75 14.45 -1.75
CA VAL A 36 -25.17 14.07 -3.06
C VAL A 36 -25.10 15.26 -4.04
N ARG A 37 -26.01 16.23 -3.93
CA ARG A 37 -26.15 17.37 -4.83
C ARG A 37 -25.03 18.38 -4.70
N ASP A 38 -24.70 18.81 -3.46
CA ASP A 38 -23.67 19.82 -3.20
C ASP A 38 -22.39 19.27 -2.53
N GLY A 39 -22.41 18.00 -2.07
CA GLY A 39 -21.27 17.35 -1.45
C GLY A 39 -20.95 17.85 -0.03
N PHE A 40 -21.80 18.64 0.58
CA PHE A 40 -21.56 19.20 1.89
C PHE A 40 -22.32 18.51 3.02
N LYS A 41 -21.63 18.41 4.16
CA LYS A 41 -22.30 18.20 5.42
C LYS A 41 -22.94 19.51 5.91
N PRO A 42 -23.94 19.45 6.79
CA PRO A 42 -24.60 20.68 7.30
C PRO A 42 -23.62 21.71 7.87
N VAL A 43 -22.59 21.30 8.60
CA VAL A 43 -21.60 22.22 9.17
C VAL A 43 -20.82 22.98 8.09
N HIS A 44 -20.36 22.31 7.02
CA HIS A 44 -19.62 22.93 5.94
C HIS A 44 -20.50 23.94 5.16
N ARG A 45 -21.74 23.54 4.86
CA ARG A 45 -22.74 24.38 4.19
C ARG A 45 -23.03 25.65 4.99
N ARG A 46 -23.23 25.53 6.29
CA ARG A 46 -23.49 26.65 7.21
C ARG A 46 -22.28 27.58 7.33
N ILE A 47 -21.05 27.06 7.30
CA ILE A 47 -19.85 27.89 7.33
C ILE A 47 -19.75 28.72 6.06
N LEU A 48 -19.89 28.13 4.88
CA LEU A 48 -19.81 28.85 3.61
C LEU A 48 -20.94 29.88 3.45
N PHE A 49 -22.17 29.48 3.82
CA PHE A 49 -23.32 30.40 3.81
C PHE A 49 -23.14 31.54 4.81
N GLY A 50 -22.70 31.31 6.04
CA GLY A 50 -22.45 32.36 7.02
C GLY A 50 -21.32 33.31 6.59
N MET A 51 -20.26 32.78 5.94
CA MET A 51 -19.21 33.64 5.37
C MET A 51 -19.76 34.55 4.23
N ASN A 52 -20.67 34.05 3.40
CA ASN A 52 -21.33 34.81 2.35
C ASN A 52 -22.23 35.92 2.95
N GLU A 53 -23.06 35.60 3.94
CA GLU A 53 -23.88 36.54 4.66
C GLU A 53 -23.08 37.68 5.32
N LEU A 54 -21.90 37.37 5.83
CA LEU A 54 -20.94 38.35 6.35
C LEU A 54 -20.30 39.20 5.24
N GLY A 55 -20.56 38.87 3.96
CA GLY A 55 -19.88 39.52 2.83
C GLY A 55 -18.37 39.29 2.86
N ASN A 56 -17.93 38.09 3.29
CA ASN A 56 -16.53 37.74 3.44
C ASN A 56 -15.99 37.02 2.20
N THR A 57 -16.14 37.66 1.05
CA THR A 57 -15.77 37.20 -0.28
C THR A 57 -14.26 37.32 -0.53
N SER A 58 -13.77 36.67 -1.58
CA SER A 58 -12.33 36.60 -1.93
C SER A 58 -11.69 37.95 -2.28
N ASP A 59 -12.50 38.93 -2.68
CA ASP A 59 -12.08 40.31 -3.00
C ASP A 59 -12.01 41.21 -1.75
N LYS A 60 -12.53 40.76 -0.61
CA LYS A 60 -12.57 41.51 0.63
C LYS A 60 -11.39 41.18 1.56
N PRO A 61 -11.06 42.04 2.52
CA PRO A 61 -10.06 41.73 3.53
C PRO A 61 -10.45 40.49 4.36
N TYR A 62 -9.44 39.79 4.84
CA TYR A 62 -9.63 38.66 5.76
C TYR A 62 -10.35 39.13 7.04
N LYS A 63 -11.17 38.23 7.60
CA LYS A 63 -11.80 38.37 8.88
C LYS A 63 -11.25 37.38 9.89
N LYS A 64 -11.19 37.76 11.18
CA LYS A 64 -10.80 36.83 12.25
C LYS A 64 -11.69 35.58 12.24
N SER A 65 -11.06 34.41 12.32
CA SER A 65 -11.77 33.11 12.31
C SER A 65 -12.82 33.05 13.44
N ALA A 66 -12.50 33.62 14.60
CA ALA A 66 -13.44 33.70 15.73
C ALA A 66 -14.73 34.46 15.39
N ARG A 67 -14.68 35.49 14.51
CA ARG A 67 -15.88 36.21 14.04
C ARG A 67 -16.76 35.34 13.15
N ILE A 68 -16.14 34.57 12.25
CA ILE A 68 -16.85 33.66 11.35
C ILE A 68 -17.51 32.54 12.16
N VAL A 69 -16.75 31.92 13.08
CA VAL A 69 -17.26 30.86 13.97
C VAL A 69 -18.41 31.37 14.83
N GLY A 70 -18.28 32.59 15.42
CA GLY A 70 -19.35 33.20 16.23
C GLY A 70 -20.64 33.45 15.43
N GLU A 71 -20.52 33.92 14.19
CA GLU A 71 -21.66 34.12 13.29
C GLU A 71 -22.40 32.80 12.98
N VAL A 72 -21.65 31.75 12.66
CA VAL A 72 -22.23 30.44 12.33
C VAL A 72 -22.89 29.80 13.54
N LEU A 73 -22.25 29.89 14.71
CA LEU A 73 -22.81 29.36 15.97
C LEU A 73 -24.09 30.08 16.39
N GLY A 74 -24.05 31.41 16.37
CA GLY A 74 -25.17 32.21 16.83
C GLY A 74 -26.40 32.12 15.93
N LYS A 75 -26.22 31.85 14.62
CA LYS A 75 -27.33 31.89 13.67
C LYS A 75 -27.77 30.52 13.14
N TYR A 76 -26.84 29.56 12.97
CA TYR A 76 -27.15 28.35 12.19
C TYR A 76 -26.76 27.04 12.84
N HIS A 77 -25.68 26.99 13.67
CA HIS A 77 -25.11 25.71 14.13
C HIS A 77 -24.92 25.66 15.64
N PRO A 78 -25.92 25.21 16.42
CA PRO A 78 -25.90 25.23 17.88
C PRO A 78 -25.09 24.08 18.50
N HIS A 79 -23.77 24.05 18.19
CA HIS A 79 -22.82 23.03 18.67
C HIS A 79 -21.54 23.71 19.17
N GLY A 80 -20.54 22.92 19.57
CA GLY A 80 -19.26 23.45 20.09
C GLY A 80 -18.48 24.27 19.04
N ASP A 81 -17.89 25.38 19.46
CA ASP A 81 -17.10 26.30 18.63
C ASP A 81 -15.91 25.63 17.96
N LEU A 82 -15.21 24.73 18.65
CA LEU A 82 -14.08 24.00 18.10
C LEU A 82 -14.50 23.11 16.92
N SER A 83 -15.73 22.54 16.94
CA SER A 83 -16.21 21.72 15.83
C SER A 83 -16.37 22.53 14.54
N VAL A 84 -16.91 23.74 14.65
CA VAL A 84 -17.04 24.68 13.52
C VAL A 84 -15.67 25.18 13.07
N TYR A 85 -14.80 25.53 14.02
CA TYR A 85 -13.46 26.01 13.70
C TYR A 85 -12.62 24.97 12.96
N PHE A 86 -12.55 23.71 13.47
CA PHE A 86 -11.81 22.66 12.80
C PHE A 86 -12.40 22.25 11.43
N ALA A 87 -13.71 22.31 11.26
CA ALA A 87 -14.31 22.11 9.95
C ALA A 87 -13.88 23.21 8.95
N MET A 88 -13.84 24.48 9.38
CA MET A 88 -13.35 25.60 8.58
C MET A 88 -11.84 25.45 8.28
N VAL A 89 -11.04 25.09 9.29
CA VAL A 89 -9.60 24.85 9.14
C VAL A 89 -9.35 23.80 8.06
N ARG A 90 -10.05 22.67 8.11
CA ARG A 90 -9.90 21.61 7.11
C ARG A 90 -10.20 22.09 5.69
N MET A 91 -11.18 22.95 5.51
CA MET A 91 -11.49 23.54 4.18
C MET A 91 -10.42 24.49 3.65
N ALA A 92 -9.47 24.95 4.49
CA ALA A 92 -8.33 25.76 4.10
C ALA A 92 -7.03 24.95 3.88
N GLN A 93 -6.97 23.70 4.31
CA GLN A 93 -5.76 22.88 4.24
C GLN A 93 -5.56 22.28 2.86
N THR A 94 -4.44 22.61 2.20
CA THR A 94 -4.08 22.16 0.84
C THR A 94 -3.73 20.67 0.75
N TRP A 95 -3.40 20.02 1.88
CA TRP A 95 -3.16 18.57 1.96
C TRP A 95 -4.40 17.75 2.34
N SER A 96 -5.48 18.42 2.78
CA SER A 96 -6.76 17.81 3.13
C SER A 96 -7.80 17.92 2.03
N MET A 97 -7.80 19.06 1.30
CA MET A 97 -8.73 19.36 0.23
C MET A 97 -7.98 19.43 -1.10
N ARG A 98 -8.52 18.80 -2.13
CA ARG A 98 -7.93 18.90 -3.47
C ARG A 98 -8.07 20.33 -4.02
N TYR A 99 -9.19 20.96 -3.72
CA TYR A 99 -9.50 22.37 -4.01
C TYR A 99 -10.03 23.04 -2.75
N THR A 100 -9.26 23.96 -2.19
CA THR A 100 -9.62 24.64 -0.94
C THR A 100 -10.81 25.58 -1.12
N LEU A 101 -11.70 25.59 -0.16
CA LEU A 101 -12.90 26.41 -0.16
C LEU A 101 -12.76 27.66 0.74
N VAL A 102 -11.82 27.62 1.65
CA VAL A 102 -11.48 28.72 2.54
C VAL A 102 -10.06 29.18 2.24
N ASP A 103 -9.87 30.47 2.04
CA ASP A 103 -8.57 31.11 1.94
C ASP A 103 -8.18 31.58 3.35
N GLY A 104 -7.16 30.93 3.94
CA GLY A 104 -6.72 31.15 5.32
C GLY A 104 -5.41 31.90 5.41
N GLN A 105 -5.31 32.81 6.40
CA GLN A 105 -4.09 33.52 6.76
C GLN A 105 -3.71 33.24 8.20
N GLY A 106 -2.48 32.75 8.40
CA GLY A 106 -1.94 32.33 9.70
C GLY A 106 -1.63 30.85 9.74
N ASN A 107 -1.53 30.27 10.92
CA ASN A 107 -1.24 28.85 11.10
C ASN A 107 -2.53 28.02 11.13
N PHE A 108 -2.77 27.28 10.04
CA PHE A 108 -3.88 26.33 9.89
C PHE A 108 -3.43 24.86 10.06
N GLY A 109 -2.30 24.63 10.74
CA GLY A 109 -1.70 23.31 10.92
C GLY A 109 -0.65 22.98 9.85
N SER A 110 -0.11 21.78 9.90
CA SER A 110 0.87 21.27 8.93
C SER A 110 0.63 19.79 8.58
N VAL A 111 1.34 19.29 7.57
CA VAL A 111 1.37 17.86 7.21
C VAL A 111 2.03 17.02 8.32
N ASP A 112 2.78 17.63 9.20
CA ASP A 112 3.41 17.02 10.38
C ASP A 112 2.43 16.77 11.53
N GLY A 113 1.16 17.17 11.36
CA GLY A 113 0.13 16.98 12.37
C GLY A 113 0.06 18.09 13.41
N ASP A 114 0.75 19.21 13.20
CA ASP A 114 0.63 20.37 14.06
C ASP A 114 -0.80 20.89 14.11
N SER A 115 -1.24 21.23 15.30
CA SER A 115 -2.54 21.83 15.50
C SER A 115 -2.59 23.26 14.95
N PRO A 116 -3.73 23.68 14.39
CA PRO A 116 -3.92 25.07 14.00
C PRO A 116 -3.83 25.99 15.22
N ALA A 117 -3.42 27.24 14.99
CA ALA A 117 -3.46 28.25 16.03
C ALA A 117 -4.89 28.52 16.46
N ALA A 118 -5.10 29.02 17.70
CA ALA A 118 -6.43 29.35 18.18
C ALA A 118 -7.12 30.36 17.24
N MET A 119 -8.45 30.27 17.11
CA MET A 119 -9.26 31.06 16.15
C MET A 119 -9.17 32.58 16.29
N ARG A 120 -8.67 33.09 17.43
CA ARG A 120 -8.40 34.51 17.65
C ARG A 120 -7.16 35.02 16.90
N TYR A 121 -6.25 34.12 16.51
CA TYR A 121 -5.02 34.45 15.77
C TYR A 121 -5.16 34.26 14.27
N THR A 122 -5.92 33.29 13.82
CA THR A 122 -6.13 33.00 12.40
C THR A 122 -7.17 33.93 11.76
N GLU A 123 -7.04 34.10 10.47
CA GLU A 123 -7.96 34.89 9.64
C GLU A 123 -8.37 34.10 8.42
N ALA A 124 -9.59 34.29 7.93
CA ALA A 124 -10.11 33.54 6.79
C ALA A 124 -11.07 34.39 5.94
N ARG A 125 -11.24 34.00 4.69
CA ARG A 125 -12.25 34.47 3.74
C ARG A 125 -12.61 33.33 2.79
N LEU A 126 -13.68 33.50 2.00
CA LEU A 126 -14.04 32.56 0.95
C LEU A 126 -12.94 32.52 -0.12
N SER A 127 -12.65 31.30 -0.63
CA SER A 127 -11.86 31.17 -1.85
C SER A 127 -12.73 31.54 -3.08
N LYS A 128 -12.08 31.85 -4.20
CA LYS A 128 -12.80 32.13 -5.46
C LYS A 128 -13.66 30.95 -5.92
N LEU A 129 -13.19 29.73 -5.64
CA LEU A 129 -13.92 28.49 -5.98
C LEU A 129 -15.19 28.33 -5.11
N ALA A 130 -15.12 28.70 -3.82
CA ALA A 130 -16.27 28.65 -2.94
C ALA A 130 -17.39 29.64 -3.34
N GLU A 131 -17.03 30.78 -3.95
CA GLU A 131 -18.01 31.72 -4.48
C GLU A 131 -18.83 31.11 -5.64
N GLU A 132 -18.21 30.26 -6.46
CA GLU A 132 -18.94 29.55 -7.52
C GLU A 132 -19.93 28.50 -6.96
N MET A 133 -19.72 28.05 -5.73
CA MET A 133 -20.66 27.14 -5.04
C MET A 133 -21.86 27.86 -4.45
N LEU A 134 -21.72 29.16 -4.18
CA LEU A 134 -22.75 30.02 -3.59
C LEU A 134 -23.42 30.92 -4.63
N ARG A 135 -22.95 30.88 -5.87
CA ARG A 135 -23.42 31.76 -6.96
C ARG A 135 -24.93 31.59 -7.20
N ASP A 136 -25.62 32.71 -7.36
CA ASP A 136 -27.06 32.73 -7.60
C ASP A 136 -27.94 32.21 -6.43
N ILE A 137 -27.42 32.12 -5.19
CA ILE A 137 -28.18 31.64 -4.01
C ILE A 137 -29.35 32.56 -3.65
N ASP A 138 -29.24 33.83 -4.02
CA ASP A 138 -30.24 34.89 -3.83
C ASP A 138 -31.36 34.89 -4.89
N LYS A 139 -31.28 34.03 -5.92
CA LYS A 139 -32.23 33.93 -7.04
C LYS A 139 -33.24 32.76 -6.89
N ASP A 140 -33.57 32.39 -5.67
CA ASP A 140 -34.54 31.29 -5.37
C ASP A 140 -34.18 29.97 -6.05
N THR A 141 -32.86 29.68 -6.19
CA THR A 141 -32.32 28.51 -6.89
C THR A 141 -32.41 27.22 -6.09
N VAL A 142 -32.46 27.32 -4.77
CA VAL A 142 -32.52 26.21 -3.81
C VAL A 142 -33.55 26.45 -2.72
N ASP A 143 -33.97 25.40 -2.03
CA ASP A 143 -34.92 25.53 -0.94
C ASP A 143 -34.23 25.98 0.34
N PHE A 144 -34.93 26.78 1.12
CA PHE A 144 -34.53 27.27 2.43
C PHE A 144 -35.41 26.64 3.51
N GLN A 145 -34.81 26.32 4.64
CA GLN A 145 -35.49 25.89 5.86
C GLN A 145 -35.24 26.87 7.00
N LEU A 146 -36.06 26.81 8.03
CA LEU A 146 -35.81 27.57 9.25
C LEU A 146 -34.57 27.01 9.98
N ASN A 147 -33.83 27.91 10.62
CA ASN A 147 -32.72 27.53 11.49
C ASN A 147 -33.22 26.89 12.80
N PHE A 148 -32.32 26.60 13.73
CA PHE A 148 -32.65 25.90 14.99
C PHE A 148 -33.58 26.63 15.94
N ASP A 149 -33.73 27.94 15.84
CA ASP A 149 -34.59 28.79 16.68
C ASP A 149 -35.75 29.44 15.89
N ASP A 150 -35.97 29.01 14.67
CA ASP A 150 -37.02 29.48 13.75
C ASP A 150 -36.98 30.98 13.42
N THR A 151 -35.88 31.69 13.72
CA THR A 151 -35.75 33.13 13.50
C THR A 151 -35.19 33.49 12.11
N LEU A 152 -34.37 32.63 11.53
CA LEU A 152 -33.67 32.82 10.24
C LEU A 152 -33.87 31.64 9.33
N LYS A 153 -33.54 31.86 8.04
CA LYS A 153 -33.55 30.80 7.03
C LYS A 153 -32.15 30.43 6.64
N GLU A 154 -31.92 29.13 6.49
CA GLU A 154 -30.71 28.58 5.95
C GLU A 154 -30.98 27.70 4.72
N PRO A 155 -30.07 27.59 3.74
CA PRO A 155 -30.26 26.77 2.57
C PRO A 155 -30.17 25.28 2.92
N THR A 156 -31.06 24.47 2.36
CA THR A 156 -31.01 23.01 2.52
C THR A 156 -29.89 22.39 1.72
N VAL A 157 -29.52 23.01 0.58
CA VAL A 157 -28.45 22.62 -0.34
C VAL A 157 -27.89 23.88 -1.01
N LEU A 158 -26.64 23.90 -1.44
CA LEU A 158 -26.06 25.02 -2.18
C LEU A 158 -26.26 24.85 -3.70
N PRO A 159 -26.43 25.96 -4.46
CA PRO A 159 -26.60 25.94 -5.91
C PRO A 159 -25.29 25.75 -6.65
N THR A 160 -24.45 24.80 -6.21
CA THR A 160 -23.08 24.63 -6.65
C THR A 160 -22.95 24.45 -8.18
N ARG A 161 -22.00 25.15 -8.78
CA ARG A 161 -21.58 24.96 -10.19
C ARG A 161 -20.49 23.90 -10.36
N ILE A 162 -20.01 23.32 -9.26
CA ILE A 162 -18.89 22.40 -9.20
C ILE A 162 -19.34 21.09 -8.55
N PRO A 163 -19.01 19.93 -9.11
CA PRO A 163 -19.32 18.60 -8.54
C PRO A 163 -18.46 18.30 -7.30
N ASN A 164 -18.68 19.10 -6.23
CA ASN A 164 -17.83 19.13 -5.05
C ASN A 164 -17.68 17.76 -4.37
N LEU A 165 -18.72 16.92 -4.37
CA LEU A 165 -18.64 15.59 -3.74
C LEU A 165 -17.59 14.69 -4.42
N LEU A 166 -17.46 14.75 -5.74
CA LEU A 166 -16.42 14.05 -6.49
C LEU A 166 -15.06 14.74 -6.35
N VAL A 167 -15.02 16.06 -6.52
CA VAL A 167 -13.78 16.82 -6.59
C VAL A 167 -13.03 16.86 -5.25
N ASN A 168 -13.74 17.13 -4.15
CA ASN A 168 -13.15 17.21 -2.80
C ASN A 168 -13.39 15.98 -1.94
N GLY A 169 -14.25 15.06 -2.38
CA GLY A 169 -14.60 13.88 -1.61
C GLY A 169 -15.33 14.20 -0.30
N ALA A 170 -15.54 13.18 0.51
CA ALA A 170 -16.10 13.32 1.85
C ALA A 170 -15.71 12.12 2.71
N SER A 171 -15.50 12.33 4.02
CA SER A 171 -15.30 11.26 4.99
C SER A 171 -16.17 11.51 6.20
N GLY A 172 -16.81 10.47 6.75
CA GLY A 172 -17.68 10.61 7.93
C GLY A 172 -18.11 9.28 8.50
N ILE A 173 -18.27 9.24 9.82
CA ILE A 173 -18.72 8.08 10.56
C ILE A 173 -20.10 8.38 11.12
N ALA A 174 -21.11 7.63 10.66
CA ALA A 174 -22.48 7.67 11.16
C ALA A 174 -22.79 6.43 11.99
N VAL A 175 -24.02 6.32 12.49
CA VAL A 175 -24.46 5.11 13.20
C VAL A 175 -24.76 4.00 12.20
N GLY A 176 -24.05 2.90 12.30
CA GLY A 176 -24.22 1.73 11.43
C GLY A 176 -23.64 1.86 10.01
N MET A 177 -23.08 3.00 9.63
CA MET A 177 -22.46 3.23 8.32
C MET A 177 -21.37 4.30 8.38
N ALA A 178 -20.49 4.29 7.38
CA ALA A 178 -19.48 5.32 7.20
C ALA A 178 -19.36 5.68 5.73
N THR A 179 -19.01 6.93 5.43
CA THR A 179 -18.63 7.35 4.07
C THR A 179 -17.16 7.66 4.02
N ASN A 180 -16.51 7.29 2.91
CA ASN A 180 -15.11 7.63 2.64
C ASN A 180 -14.94 7.74 1.12
N MET A 181 -15.14 8.93 0.62
CA MET A 181 -15.09 9.26 -0.81
C MET A 181 -13.76 9.91 -1.14
N PRO A 182 -13.02 9.43 -2.15
CA PRO A 182 -11.77 10.04 -2.57
C PRO A 182 -12.01 11.35 -3.34
N THR A 183 -10.98 12.16 -3.42
CA THR A 183 -10.91 13.36 -4.24
C THR A 183 -10.61 13.04 -5.71
N HIS A 184 -11.00 13.92 -6.64
CA HIS A 184 -10.73 13.76 -8.07
C HIS A 184 -10.28 15.08 -8.72
N ASN A 185 -9.66 14.97 -9.89
CA ASN A 185 -9.25 16.13 -10.68
C ASN A 185 -10.48 16.84 -11.26
N LEU A 186 -10.53 18.17 -11.12
CA LEU A 186 -11.67 18.98 -11.56
C LEU A 186 -11.89 18.89 -13.08
N SER A 187 -10.83 18.99 -13.87
CA SER A 187 -10.92 18.94 -15.33
C SER A 187 -11.46 17.61 -15.81
N GLU A 188 -10.99 16.49 -15.24
CA GLU A 188 -11.47 15.16 -15.58
C GLU A 188 -12.95 14.94 -15.23
N VAL A 189 -13.37 15.42 -14.04
CA VAL A 189 -14.77 15.29 -13.60
C VAL A 189 -15.69 16.15 -14.44
N LEU A 190 -15.29 17.37 -14.79
CA LEU A 190 -16.07 18.25 -15.65
C LEU A 190 -16.18 17.69 -17.08
N ASP A 191 -15.11 17.11 -17.62
CA ASP A 191 -15.16 16.42 -18.93
C ASP A 191 -16.13 15.23 -18.88
N GLY A 192 -16.11 14.44 -17.80
CA GLY A 192 -17.06 13.37 -17.58
C GLY A 192 -18.51 13.86 -17.50
N CYS A 193 -18.77 14.97 -16.80
CA CYS A 193 -20.10 15.59 -16.74
C CYS A 193 -20.58 16.09 -18.11
N MET A 194 -19.70 16.75 -18.88
CA MET A 194 -20.03 17.23 -20.23
C MET A 194 -20.32 16.07 -21.18
N ALA A 195 -19.52 15.00 -21.15
CA ALA A 195 -19.75 13.81 -21.95
C ALA A 195 -21.08 13.11 -21.57
N TYR A 196 -21.41 13.07 -20.26
CA TYR A 196 -22.68 12.53 -19.76
C TYR A 196 -23.89 13.34 -20.30
N ILE A 197 -23.78 14.66 -20.36
CA ILE A 197 -24.80 15.55 -20.94
C ILE A 197 -24.95 15.29 -22.44
N ASP A 198 -23.82 15.19 -23.18
CA ASP A 198 -23.85 14.95 -24.64
C ASP A 198 -24.51 13.63 -25.03
N THR A 199 -24.40 12.62 -24.21
CA THR A 199 -25.02 11.30 -24.41
C THR A 199 -26.41 11.18 -23.79
N ARG A 200 -26.97 12.25 -23.27
CA ARG A 200 -28.28 12.26 -22.58
C ARG A 200 -28.38 11.23 -21.46
N GLY A 201 -27.24 10.92 -20.78
CA GLY A 201 -27.16 10.00 -19.66
C GLY A 201 -27.09 8.51 -20.04
N GLU A 202 -26.92 8.19 -21.31
CA GLU A 202 -26.83 6.78 -21.77
C GLU A 202 -25.48 6.13 -21.55
N MET A 203 -24.45 6.90 -21.13
CA MET A 203 -23.10 6.36 -20.83
C MET A 203 -23.12 5.36 -19.67
N GLU A 204 -22.34 4.30 -19.82
CA GLU A 204 -22.04 3.37 -18.72
C GLU A 204 -20.83 3.84 -17.93
N VAL A 205 -20.58 3.21 -16.76
CA VAL A 205 -19.44 3.56 -15.89
C VAL A 205 -18.11 3.40 -16.63
N ALA A 206 -17.97 2.36 -17.46
CA ALA A 206 -16.76 2.12 -18.24
C ALA A 206 -16.42 3.26 -19.23
N ASP A 207 -17.45 3.91 -19.81
CA ASP A 207 -17.27 5.04 -20.72
C ASP A 207 -16.85 6.27 -19.96
N LEU A 208 -17.44 6.51 -18.78
CA LEU A 208 -17.06 7.61 -17.89
C LEU A 208 -15.61 7.50 -17.39
N MET A 209 -15.11 6.28 -17.22
CA MET A 209 -13.71 6.02 -16.82
C MET A 209 -12.67 6.45 -17.89
N GLN A 210 -13.08 6.70 -19.12
CA GLN A 210 -12.20 7.26 -20.15
C GLN A 210 -11.88 8.73 -19.86
N TYR A 211 -12.79 9.45 -19.25
CA TYR A 211 -12.64 10.85 -18.84
C TYR A 211 -12.10 10.95 -17.41
N ILE A 212 -12.69 10.25 -16.45
CA ILE A 212 -12.32 10.23 -15.04
C ILE A 212 -11.48 8.99 -14.78
N LYS A 213 -10.16 9.13 -14.89
CA LYS A 213 -9.24 7.97 -14.91
C LYS A 213 -9.15 7.28 -13.55
N ALA A 214 -9.00 8.04 -12.48
CA ALA A 214 -8.87 7.56 -11.11
C ALA A 214 -9.02 8.73 -10.12
N PRO A 215 -9.13 8.46 -8.81
CA PRO A 215 -8.98 9.49 -7.78
C PRO A 215 -7.70 10.30 -7.93
N ASP A 216 -7.74 11.56 -7.51
CA ASP A 216 -6.63 12.50 -7.56
C ASP A 216 -6.49 13.15 -6.17
N PHE A 217 -5.47 12.76 -5.42
CA PHE A 217 -5.29 13.19 -4.04
C PHE A 217 -4.48 14.49 -3.93
N PRO A 218 -4.78 15.35 -2.95
CA PRO A 218 -4.08 16.63 -2.78
C PRO A 218 -2.60 16.48 -2.48
N THR A 219 -2.18 15.37 -1.87
CA THR A 219 -0.79 15.05 -1.52
C THR A 219 -0.01 14.36 -2.65
N GLY A 220 -0.60 14.20 -3.84
CA GLY A 220 0.01 13.46 -4.95
C GLY A 220 0.04 11.95 -4.70
N ALA A 221 1.22 11.37 -4.61
CA ALA A 221 1.48 9.94 -4.50
C ALA A 221 1.07 9.15 -5.76
N THR A 222 1.23 7.84 -5.72
CA THR A 222 0.97 6.95 -6.86
C THR A 222 -0.09 5.93 -6.50
N ILE A 223 -1.13 5.82 -7.32
CA ILE A 223 -2.09 4.70 -7.26
C ILE A 223 -1.42 3.47 -7.85
N TYR A 224 -1.30 2.41 -7.06
CA TYR A 224 -0.63 1.17 -7.44
C TYR A 224 -1.61 0.03 -7.65
N GLY A 225 -1.86 -0.31 -8.92
CA GLY A 225 -2.91 -1.26 -9.33
C GLY A 225 -4.28 -0.61 -9.53
N TYR A 226 -4.93 -0.95 -10.64
CA TYR A 226 -6.15 -0.29 -11.09
C TYR A 226 -7.46 -1.01 -10.67
N ALA A 227 -7.38 -2.26 -10.24
CA ALA A 227 -8.56 -3.08 -9.90
C ALA A 227 -9.45 -2.42 -8.84
N GLY A 228 -8.84 -1.89 -7.76
CA GLY A 228 -9.57 -1.23 -6.68
C GLY A 228 -10.25 0.09 -7.11
N VAL A 229 -9.70 0.78 -8.11
CA VAL A 229 -10.33 1.98 -8.72
C VAL A 229 -11.57 1.58 -9.52
N LYS A 230 -11.44 0.52 -10.34
CA LYS A 230 -12.54 -0.01 -11.13
C LYS A 230 -13.69 -0.46 -10.23
N ASP A 231 -13.39 -1.25 -9.20
CA ASP A 231 -14.40 -1.70 -8.22
C ASP A 231 -15.11 -0.50 -7.56
N ALA A 232 -14.36 0.53 -7.16
CA ALA A 232 -14.90 1.73 -6.54
C ALA A 232 -15.84 2.50 -7.47
N PHE A 233 -15.51 2.61 -8.75
CA PHE A 233 -16.33 3.32 -9.74
C PHE A 233 -17.57 2.54 -10.14
N GLU A 234 -17.47 1.21 -10.28
CA GLU A 234 -18.60 0.34 -10.67
C GLU A 234 -19.58 0.09 -9.51
N THR A 235 -19.08 -0.13 -8.31
CA THR A 235 -19.90 -0.59 -7.16
C THR A 235 -20.08 0.45 -6.05
N GLY A 236 -19.29 1.53 -6.06
CA GLY A 236 -19.22 2.49 -4.96
C GLY A 236 -18.35 2.03 -3.80
N LYS A 237 -17.73 0.85 -3.88
CA LYS A 237 -16.79 0.31 -2.89
C LYS A 237 -15.54 -0.23 -3.58
N GLY A 238 -14.37 0.08 -3.01
CA GLY A 238 -13.10 -0.43 -3.53
C GLY A 238 -11.96 -0.17 -2.58
N ARG A 239 -10.85 -0.87 -2.78
CA ARG A 239 -9.61 -0.68 -2.03
C ARG A 239 -8.52 -0.20 -2.97
N ILE A 240 -8.13 1.05 -2.84
CA ILE A 240 -7.09 1.68 -3.65
C ILE A 240 -5.79 1.65 -2.86
N VAL A 241 -4.72 1.13 -3.46
CA VAL A 241 -3.38 1.14 -2.87
C VAL A 241 -2.67 2.42 -3.30
N LEU A 242 -2.21 3.20 -2.32
CA LEU A 242 -1.44 4.43 -2.52
C LEU A 242 0.00 4.20 -2.07
N ARG A 243 0.97 4.54 -2.92
CA ARG A 243 2.40 4.57 -2.60
C ARG A 243 2.91 5.99 -2.62
N GLY A 244 3.69 6.36 -1.62
CA GLY A 244 4.46 7.59 -1.65
C GLY A 244 5.45 7.58 -2.82
N LYS A 245 5.73 8.74 -3.39
CA LYS A 245 6.71 8.89 -4.47
C LYS A 245 8.10 8.91 -3.86
N ALA A 246 8.93 7.96 -4.26
CA ALA A 246 10.28 7.82 -3.78
C ALA A 246 11.23 7.55 -4.95
N GLU A 247 12.38 8.23 -4.95
CA GLU A 247 13.43 8.12 -5.94
C GLU A 247 14.75 7.74 -5.25
N ILE A 248 15.59 6.96 -5.93
CA ILE A 248 16.91 6.59 -5.43
C ILE A 248 17.94 7.49 -6.11
N GLU A 249 18.61 8.30 -5.31
CA GLU A 249 19.71 9.16 -5.76
C GLU A 249 21.05 8.55 -5.32
N THR A 250 22.04 8.57 -6.21
CA THR A 250 23.40 8.14 -5.90
C THR A 250 24.33 9.35 -5.88
N GLU A 251 24.88 9.67 -4.74
CA GLU A 251 25.80 10.77 -4.54
C GLU A 251 27.09 10.26 -3.87
N ASN A 252 28.26 10.47 -4.49
CA ASN A 252 29.58 10.07 -3.97
C ASN A 252 29.67 8.59 -3.52
N ASN A 253 29.10 7.67 -4.30
CA ASN A 253 29.02 6.24 -3.99
C ASN A 253 28.17 5.91 -2.73
N HIS A 254 27.27 6.82 -2.34
CA HIS A 254 26.24 6.61 -1.33
C HIS A 254 24.87 6.70 -1.98
N GLU A 255 24.03 5.73 -1.70
CA GLU A 255 22.64 5.74 -2.16
C GLU A 255 21.76 6.36 -1.07
N LYS A 256 20.85 7.22 -1.52
CA LYS A 256 19.82 7.87 -0.70
C LYS A 256 18.46 7.59 -1.31
N ILE A 257 17.47 7.34 -0.48
CA ILE A 257 16.07 7.26 -0.90
C ILE A 257 15.42 8.59 -0.56
N ILE A 258 15.00 9.33 -1.58
CA ILE A 258 14.34 10.62 -1.44
C ILE A 258 12.84 10.42 -1.59
N ILE A 259 12.08 10.72 -0.54
CA ILE A 259 10.61 10.64 -0.56
C ILE A 259 10.08 12.07 -0.74
N SER A 260 9.46 12.33 -1.90
CA SER A 260 8.92 13.63 -2.26
C SER A 260 7.42 13.76 -2.01
N GLU A 261 6.68 12.64 -1.96
CA GLU A 261 5.24 12.62 -1.71
C GLU A 261 4.86 11.44 -0.81
N ILE A 262 3.89 11.65 0.06
CA ILE A 262 3.37 10.62 0.98
C ILE A 262 1.90 10.33 0.66
N PRO A 263 1.38 9.13 0.97
CA PRO A 263 -0.01 8.78 0.75
C PRO A 263 -0.96 9.71 1.52
N TYR A 264 -2.14 9.95 0.94
CA TYR A 264 -3.17 10.80 1.54
C TYR A 264 -3.56 10.35 2.95
N GLY A 265 -3.61 11.30 3.86
CA GLY A 265 -3.96 11.08 5.26
C GLY A 265 -2.83 10.56 6.15
N VAL A 266 -1.63 10.39 5.63
CA VAL A 266 -0.45 10.00 6.40
C VAL A 266 0.19 11.24 7.03
N ASN A 267 0.53 11.14 8.31
CA ASN A 267 1.30 12.16 9.04
C ASN A 267 2.79 11.96 8.76
N LYS A 268 3.47 13.03 8.26
CA LYS A 268 4.88 12.97 7.86
C LYS A 268 5.81 12.72 9.06
N ALA A 269 5.62 13.44 10.16
CA ALA A 269 6.48 13.30 11.35
C ALA A 269 6.33 11.92 12.01
N GLU A 270 5.09 11.38 12.08
CA GLU A 270 4.86 10.02 12.58
C GLU A 270 5.48 8.96 11.66
N LEU A 271 5.42 9.15 10.34
CA LEU A 271 6.06 8.24 9.38
C LEU A 271 7.58 8.20 9.59
N ILE A 272 8.24 9.36 9.70
CA ILE A 272 9.70 9.46 9.94
C ILE A 272 10.07 8.78 11.26
N LYS A 273 9.34 9.09 12.33
CA LYS A 273 9.54 8.46 13.65
C LYS A 273 9.40 6.95 13.58
N TYR A 274 8.34 6.45 12.92
CA TYR A 274 8.11 5.01 12.80
C TYR A 274 9.20 4.30 11.99
N ILE A 275 9.73 4.94 10.93
CA ILE A 275 10.89 4.42 10.19
C ILE A 275 12.08 4.29 11.12
N ALA A 276 12.40 5.33 11.91
CA ALA A 276 13.49 5.31 12.87
C ALA A 276 13.32 4.23 13.94
N ASP A 277 12.10 4.03 14.45
CA ASP A 277 11.78 2.98 15.41
C ASP A 277 12.04 1.58 14.82
N LEU A 278 11.63 1.31 13.57
CA LEU A 278 11.89 0.05 12.87
C LEU A 278 13.38 -0.23 12.64
N VAL A 279 14.20 0.82 12.43
CA VAL A 279 15.65 0.70 12.32
C VAL A 279 16.27 0.37 13.68
N ASN A 280 15.85 1.04 14.75
CA ASN A 280 16.31 0.80 16.12
C ASN A 280 15.94 -0.62 16.61
N GLU A 281 14.75 -1.10 16.25
CA GLU A 281 14.29 -2.48 16.53
C GLU A 281 14.97 -3.54 15.65
N LYS A 282 15.85 -3.14 14.72
CA LYS A 282 16.50 -4.02 13.74
C LYS A 282 15.52 -4.83 12.87
N ARG A 283 14.35 -4.28 12.60
CA ARG A 283 13.36 -4.84 11.68
C ARG A 283 13.60 -4.42 10.23
N ILE A 284 14.21 -3.25 10.04
CA ILE A 284 14.74 -2.80 8.76
C ILE A 284 16.23 -2.55 8.94
N ASP A 285 17.05 -3.39 8.32
CA ASP A 285 18.50 -3.18 8.20
C ASP A 285 18.81 -2.38 6.93
N GLY A 286 19.99 -1.76 6.88
CA GLY A 286 20.46 -1.06 5.69
C GLY A 286 20.20 0.45 5.69
N ILE A 287 19.54 1.01 6.70
CA ILE A 287 19.36 2.46 6.88
C ILE A 287 20.40 2.96 7.88
N SER A 288 21.09 4.04 7.53
CA SER A 288 22.06 4.72 8.42
C SER A 288 21.43 5.92 9.12
N ASN A 289 20.61 6.71 8.43
CA ASN A 289 19.96 7.90 8.98
C ASN A 289 18.63 8.18 8.25
N VAL A 290 17.75 8.95 8.90
CA VAL A 290 16.51 9.46 8.31
C VAL A 290 16.35 10.92 8.69
N ASN A 291 16.34 11.81 7.70
CA ASN A 291 16.24 13.25 7.87
C ASN A 291 15.00 13.82 7.19
N ASP A 292 14.42 14.84 7.78
CA ASP A 292 13.42 15.69 7.15
C ASP A 292 14.10 16.96 6.63
N GLU A 293 14.20 17.06 5.31
CA GLU A 293 14.75 18.22 4.59
C GLU A 293 13.67 19.03 3.89
N SER A 294 12.39 18.84 4.29
CA SER A 294 11.27 19.56 3.70
C SER A 294 11.38 21.06 3.91
N ASP A 295 11.17 21.83 2.87
CA ASP A 295 11.23 23.28 2.86
C ASP A 295 10.07 23.92 2.10
N ARG A 296 10.19 25.19 1.71
CA ARG A 296 9.17 25.92 0.92
C ARG A 296 9.04 25.43 -0.51
N GLN A 297 10.03 24.68 -1.02
CA GLN A 297 10.02 24.11 -2.37
C GLN A 297 9.21 22.81 -2.43
N GLY A 298 9.08 22.11 -1.29
CA GLY A 298 8.27 20.91 -1.18
C GLY A 298 8.70 19.98 -0.07
N MET A 299 8.07 18.81 -0.05
CA MET A 299 8.39 17.72 0.87
C MET A 299 9.65 17.00 0.39
N ARG A 300 10.60 16.77 1.31
CA ARG A 300 11.81 16.01 1.06
C ARG A 300 12.22 15.24 2.32
N ILE A 301 11.88 13.96 2.37
CA ILE A 301 12.36 13.06 3.41
C ILE A 301 13.53 12.27 2.82
N VAL A 302 14.68 12.32 3.45
CA VAL A 302 15.92 11.66 3.01
C VAL A 302 16.20 10.48 3.91
N VAL A 303 16.27 9.29 3.31
CA VAL A 303 16.68 8.05 3.97
C VAL A 303 18.05 7.66 3.43
N ASP A 304 19.09 7.82 4.25
CA ASP A 304 20.46 7.44 3.91
C ASP A 304 20.64 5.92 4.02
N VAL A 305 21.06 5.29 2.94
CA VAL A 305 21.28 3.84 2.87
C VAL A 305 22.75 3.52 3.20
N LYS A 306 23.00 2.44 3.95
CA LYS A 306 24.35 1.97 4.25
C LYS A 306 25.02 1.46 2.97
N ARG A 307 26.36 1.56 2.89
CA ARG A 307 27.14 1.17 1.69
C ARG A 307 27.01 -0.29 1.30
N ASP A 308 26.76 -1.15 2.27
CA ASP A 308 26.61 -2.61 2.13
C ASP A 308 25.15 -3.04 1.89
N ALA A 309 24.22 -2.11 1.77
CA ALA A 309 22.80 -2.40 1.62
C ALA A 309 22.29 -1.99 0.22
N ASN A 310 21.34 -2.74 -0.30
CA ASN A 310 20.68 -2.45 -1.56
C ASN A 310 19.48 -1.53 -1.31
N SER A 311 19.51 -0.34 -1.91
CA SER A 311 18.46 0.69 -1.76
C SER A 311 17.07 0.24 -2.23
N SER A 312 16.99 -0.55 -3.30
CA SER A 312 15.71 -1.08 -3.79
C SER A 312 15.07 -2.05 -2.79
N VAL A 313 15.88 -2.88 -2.13
CA VAL A 313 15.41 -3.79 -1.07
C VAL A 313 14.93 -3.00 0.15
N VAL A 314 15.67 -1.96 0.54
CA VAL A 314 15.27 -1.07 1.64
C VAL A 314 13.97 -0.36 1.31
N LEU A 315 13.82 0.20 0.11
CA LEU A 315 12.60 0.86 -0.35
C LEU A 315 11.39 -0.09 -0.33
N ASN A 316 11.56 -1.32 -0.81
CA ASN A 316 10.50 -2.34 -0.75
C ASN A 316 10.09 -2.68 0.69
N LYS A 317 11.06 -2.77 1.61
CA LYS A 317 10.77 -2.95 3.05
C LYS A 317 10.00 -1.76 3.62
N LEU A 318 10.35 -0.52 3.24
CA LEU A 318 9.62 0.68 3.64
C LEU A 318 8.17 0.66 3.16
N TYR A 319 7.91 0.31 1.91
CA TYR A 319 6.54 0.14 1.38
C TYR A 319 5.74 -0.92 2.14
N LYS A 320 6.36 -2.04 2.50
CA LYS A 320 5.66 -3.15 3.18
C LYS A 320 5.39 -2.88 4.66
N MET A 321 6.32 -2.22 5.34
CA MET A 321 6.34 -2.16 6.81
C MET A 321 5.89 -0.81 7.35
N THR A 322 5.72 0.22 6.50
CA THR A 322 5.36 1.57 6.92
C THR A 322 4.16 2.13 6.16
N ALA A 323 3.66 3.28 6.59
CA ALA A 323 2.59 3.99 5.91
C ALA A 323 3.02 4.66 4.59
N LEU A 324 4.27 4.48 4.14
CA LEU A 324 4.72 4.91 2.81
C LEU A 324 3.92 4.20 1.69
N GLN A 325 3.40 3.02 1.97
CA GLN A 325 2.30 2.41 1.22
C GLN A 325 1.11 2.24 2.14
N SER A 326 -0.02 2.83 1.78
CA SER A 326 -1.28 2.73 2.51
C SER A 326 -2.42 2.29 1.59
N SER A 327 -3.56 1.93 2.15
CA SER A 327 -4.75 1.63 1.36
C SER A 327 -5.88 2.58 1.72
N PHE A 328 -6.47 3.21 0.70
CA PHE A 328 -7.68 4.01 0.82
C PHE A 328 -8.90 3.12 0.53
N SER A 329 -9.72 2.88 1.54
CA SER A 329 -10.95 2.09 1.39
C SER A 329 -12.09 3.01 0.97
N VAL A 330 -12.47 2.94 -0.29
CA VAL A 330 -13.59 3.72 -0.85
C VAL A 330 -14.93 3.15 -0.37
N ASN A 331 -15.81 4.04 0.06
CA ASN A 331 -17.20 3.73 0.41
C ASN A 331 -18.07 4.96 0.10
N ASN A 332 -18.69 4.99 -1.07
CA ASN A 332 -19.40 6.14 -1.62
C ASN A 332 -20.85 6.22 -1.10
N ILE A 333 -21.03 6.47 0.19
CA ILE A 333 -22.34 6.66 0.80
C ILE A 333 -22.64 8.16 0.93
N ALA A 334 -23.74 8.62 0.32
CA ALA A 334 -24.24 9.98 0.45
C ALA A 334 -25.76 10.01 0.61
N LEU A 335 -26.29 11.15 0.98
CA LEU A 335 -27.73 11.36 1.12
C LEU A 335 -28.36 11.69 -0.24
N VAL A 336 -29.30 10.86 -0.66
CA VAL A 336 -30.15 11.09 -1.84
C VAL A 336 -31.58 11.27 -1.32
N ASN A 337 -32.11 12.49 -1.44
CA ASN A 337 -33.42 12.84 -0.90
C ASN A 337 -33.58 12.49 0.59
N GLY A 338 -32.55 12.82 1.39
CA GLY A 338 -32.51 12.58 2.82
C GLY A 338 -32.30 11.12 3.24
N ARG A 339 -32.02 10.20 2.31
CA ARG A 339 -31.77 8.77 2.60
C ARG A 339 -30.35 8.38 2.21
N PRO A 340 -29.62 7.64 3.07
CA PRO A 340 -28.30 7.17 2.73
C PRO A 340 -28.35 6.13 1.62
N LYS A 341 -27.56 6.31 0.57
CA LYS A 341 -27.44 5.40 -0.56
C LYS A 341 -25.96 5.19 -0.92
N LEU A 342 -25.60 3.96 -1.25
CA LEU A 342 -24.31 3.65 -1.87
C LEU A 342 -24.40 3.99 -3.37
N LEU A 343 -23.44 4.76 -3.88
CA LEU A 343 -23.48 5.36 -5.20
C LEU A 343 -22.24 4.95 -6.02
N ASN A 344 -22.44 4.59 -7.26
CA ASN A 344 -21.39 4.41 -8.26
C ASN A 344 -21.02 5.75 -8.93
N LEU A 345 -20.01 5.74 -9.80
CA LEU A 345 -19.57 6.97 -10.49
C LEU A 345 -20.70 7.61 -11.33
N LYS A 346 -21.49 6.82 -12.06
CA LYS A 346 -22.61 7.29 -12.88
C LYS A 346 -23.69 7.95 -12.03
N ASP A 347 -24.05 7.34 -10.88
CA ASP A 347 -25.05 7.88 -9.94
C ASP A 347 -24.61 9.26 -9.39
N LEU A 348 -23.32 9.44 -9.08
CA LEU A 348 -22.76 10.68 -8.56
C LEU A 348 -22.82 11.80 -9.61
N ILE A 349 -22.42 11.52 -10.85
CA ILE A 349 -22.47 12.47 -11.96
C ILE A 349 -23.92 12.83 -12.28
N LYS A 350 -24.79 11.84 -12.37
CA LYS A 350 -26.24 12.05 -12.60
C LYS A 350 -26.84 12.99 -11.57
N ALA A 351 -26.61 12.71 -10.28
CA ALA A 351 -27.17 13.54 -9.21
C ALA A 351 -26.70 15.00 -9.27
N PHE A 352 -25.46 15.23 -9.64
CA PHE A 352 -24.93 16.58 -9.84
C PHE A 352 -25.57 17.25 -11.08
N VAL A 353 -25.64 16.58 -12.22
CA VAL A 353 -26.22 17.15 -13.45
C VAL A 353 -27.69 17.46 -13.25
N ASP A 354 -28.46 16.54 -12.63
CA ASP A 354 -29.88 16.74 -12.30
C ASP A 354 -30.05 17.95 -11.37
N HIS A 355 -29.21 18.12 -10.37
CA HIS A 355 -29.23 19.28 -9.49
C HIS A 355 -28.90 20.59 -10.25
N ARG A 356 -27.89 20.58 -11.13
CA ARG A 356 -27.59 21.76 -11.97
C ARG A 356 -28.74 22.11 -12.87
N HIS A 357 -29.39 21.15 -13.46
CA HIS A 357 -30.58 21.37 -14.29
C HIS A 357 -31.69 22.07 -13.49
N GLU A 358 -32.01 21.58 -12.29
CA GLU A 358 -32.98 22.22 -11.40
C GLU A 358 -32.61 23.66 -11.05
N VAL A 359 -31.32 23.88 -10.68
CA VAL A 359 -30.81 25.23 -10.32
C VAL A 359 -30.91 26.19 -11.50
N VAL A 360 -30.54 25.78 -12.73
CA VAL A 360 -30.62 26.60 -13.92
C VAL A 360 -32.07 26.93 -14.27
N ILE A 361 -33.01 25.98 -14.20
CA ILE A 361 -34.45 26.25 -14.43
C ILE A 361 -34.99 27.23 -13.40
N ARG A 362 -34.69 27.06 -12.10
CA ARG A 362 -35.16 27.97 -11.05
C ARG A 362 -34.58 29.37 -11.21
N ARG A 363 -33.28 29.48 -11.50
CA ARG A 363 -32.63 30.76 -11.81
C ARG A 363 -33.26 31.44 -13.02
N THR A 364 -33.46 30.71 -14.10
CA THR A 364 -34.07 31.23 -15.34
C THR A 364 -35.48 31.72 -15.08
N LYS A 365 -36.30 31.04 -14.28
CA LYS A 365 -37.62 31.50 -13.87
C LYS A 365 -37.56 32.78 -13.04
N TYR A 366 -36.59 32.88 -12.13
CA TYR A 366 -36.40 34.09 -11.34
C TYR A 366 -35.99 35.27 -12.23
N ASP A 367 -34.98 35.05 -13.07
CA ASP A 367 -34.47 36.08 -13.98
C ASP A 367 -35.54 36.51 -15.00
N LEU A 368 -36.35 35.56 -15.51
CA LEU A 368 -37.49 35.86 -16.38
C LEU A 368 -38.52 36.72 -15.68
N LYS A 369 -38.92 36.38 -14.47
CA LYS A 369 -39.85 37.18 -13.67
C LYS A 369 -39.32 38.62 -13.44
N LYS A 370 -38.04 38.75 -13.12
CA LYS A 370 -37.42 40.09 -12.96
C LYS A 370 -37.32 40.86 -14.24
N ALA A 371 -37.04 40.22 -15.36
CA ALA A 371 -37.00 40.82 -16.68
C ALA A 371 -38.43 41.25 -17.10
N GLU A 372 -39.45 40.44 -16.89
CA GLU A 372 -40.85 40.78 -17.17
C GLU A 372 -41.35 41.94 -16.27
N GLU A 373 -41.02 41.92 -14.96
CA GLU A 373 -41.29 43.06 -14.04
C GLU A 373 -40.62 44.34 -14.53
N ARG A 374 -39.40 44.30 -15.02
CA ARG A 374 -38.65 45.47 -15.54
C ARG A 374 -39.21 45.92 -16.89
N ALA A 375 -39.48 45.00 -17.81
CA ALA A 375 -40.08 45.29 -19.10
C ALA A 375 -41.45 46.00 -18.94
N HIS A 376 -42.28 45.51 -18.00
CA HIS A 376 -43.58 46.13 -17.69
C HIS A 376 -43.47 47.56 -17.21
N ILE A 377 -42.44 47.86 -16.37
CA ILE A 377 -42.20 49.25 -15.94
C ILE A 377 -41.73 50.13 -17.12
N LEU A 378 -40.79 49.61 -17.94
CA LEU A 378 -40.27 50.32 -19.10
C LEU A 378 -41.33 50.60 -20.15
N GLU A 379 -42.25 49.69 -20.41
CA GLU A 379 -43.41 49.87 -21.30
C GLU A 379 -44.24 51.05 -20.82
N GLY A 380 -44.56 51.13 -19.53
CA GLY A 380 -45.28 52.26 -18.95
C GLY A 380 -44.51 53.59 -19.08
N LEU A 381 -43.20 53.60 -18.90
CA LEU A 381 -42.33 54.74 -19.06
C LEU A 381 -42.24 55.23 -20.53
N ILE A 382 -42.23 54.27 -21.50
CA ILE A 382 -42.25 54.60 -22.92
C ILE A 382 -43.60 55.26 -23.31
N ILE A 383 -44.70 54.65 -22.86
CA ILE A 383 -46.05 55.24 -23.09
C ILE A 383 -46.15 56.70 -22.56
N ALA A 384 -45.58 56.90 -21.33
CA ALA A 384 -45.54 58.23 -20.72
C ALA A 384 -44.64 59.21 -21.47
N SER A 385 -43.51 58.72 -22.03
CA SER A 385 -42.56 59.48 -22.83
C SER A 385 -43.17 59.93 -24.17
N ASP A 386 -43.90 59.01 -24.78
CA ASP A 386 -44.61 59.37 -26.09
C ASP A 386 -45.78 60.32 -25.91
N ASN A 387 -46.34 60.44 -24.68
CA ASN A 387 -47.45 61.34 -24.33
C ASN A 387 -47.07 62.34 -23.24
N ILE A 388 -45.84 62.82 -23.23
CA ILE A 388 -45.21 63.56 -22.14
C ILE A 388 -46.02 64.81 -21.69
N ASP A 389 -46.54 65.59 -22.66
CA ASP A 389 -47.29 66.81 -22.36
C ASP A 389 -48.57 66.49 -21.58
N GLU A 390 -49.24 65.40 -21.94
CA GLU A 390 -50.50 65.04 -21.32
C GLU A 390 -50.25 64.50 -19.91
N VAL A 391 -49.18 63.65 -19.74
CA VAL A 391 -48.74 63.12 -18.46
C VAL A 391 -48.40 64.27 -17.50
N ILE A 392 -47.61 65.26 -17.95
CA ILE A 392 -47.28 66.48 -17.15
C ILE A 392 -48.56 67.28 -16.77
N ALA A 393 -49.47 67.38 -17.67
CA ALA A 393 -50.72 68.06 -17.40
C ALA A 393 -51.56 67.38 -16.32
N ILE A 394 -51.69 66.04 -16.39
CA ILE A 394 -52.38 65.22 -15.40
C ILE A 394 -51.69 65.38 -14.03
N ILE A 395 -50.39 65.21 -13.96
CA ILE A 395 -49.62 65.27 -12.70
C ILE A 395 -49.78 66.68 -12.06
N LYS A 396 -49.66 67.75 -12.84
CA LYS A 396 -49.78 69.11 -12.34
C LYS A 396 -51.21 69.46 -11.89
N SER A 397 -52.27 68.93 -12.52
CA SER A 397 -53.66 69.17 -12.17
C SER A 397 -54.13 68.29 -11.00
N SER A 398 -53.42 67.30 -10.56
CA SER A 398 -53.76 66.37 -9.45
C SER A 398 -53.34 66.99 -8.11
N LYS A 399 -54.19 66.78 -7.08
CA LYS A 399 -53.96 67.33 -5.75
C LYS A 399 -53.04 66.51 -4.88
N SER A 400 -52.90 65.28 -5.24
CA SER A 400 -52.02 64.31 -4.50
C SER A 400 -51.39 63.35 -5.48
N PRO A 401 -50.22 62.69 -5.12
CA PRO A 401 -49.64 61.62 -5.92
C PRO A 401 -50.63 60.48 -6.20
N ALA A 402 -51.43 60.05 -5.21
CA ALA A 402 -52.48 59.07 -5.39
C ALA A 402 -53.51 59.35 -6.43
N GLU A 403 -54.03 60.58 -6.46
CA GLU A 403 -54.95 61.11 -7.53
C GLU A 403 -54.30 61.11 -8.90
N ALA A 404 -53.00 61.45 -8.95
CA ALA A 404 -52.23 61.40 -10.22
C ALA A 404 -52.09 59.95 -10.74
N ILE A 405 -51.79 58.94 -9.84
CA ILE A 405 -51.71 57.55 -10.17
C ILE A 405 -53.06 57.02 -10.72
N GLU A 406 -54.20 57.33 -10.06
CA GLU A 406 -55.52 56.86 -10.50
C GLU A 406 -55.87 57.45 -11.88
N ARG A 407 -55.64 58.70 -12.12
CA ARG A 407 -55.96 59.41 -13.41
C ARG A 407 -55.04 58.90 -14.53
N LEU A 408 -53.76 58.57 -14.28
CA LEU A 408 -52.83 57.92 -15.23
C LEU A 408 -53.29 56.57 -15.59
N MET A 409 -53.74 55.76 -14.61
CA MET A 409 -54.29 54.44 -14.80
C MET A 409 -55.51 54.44 -15.69
N GLU A 410 -56.46 55.31 -15.39
CA GLU A 410 -57.71 55.48 -16.21
C GLU A 410 -57.44 55.96 -17.64
N ARG A 411 -56.52 56.92 -17.79
CA ARG A 411 -56.29 57.52 -19.09
C ARG A 411 -55.50 56.73 -20.08
N PHE A 412 -54.45 56.02 -19.58
CA PHE A 412 -53.52 55.27 -20.44
C PHE A 412 -53.67 53.74 -20.26
N SER A 413 -54.63 53.24 -19.47
CA SER A 413 -54.83 51.83 -19.14
C SER A 413 -53.56 51.17 -18.50
N LEU A 414 -52.87 51.95 -17.69
CA LEU A 414 -51.66 51.56 -17.04
C LEU A 414 -51.92 50.81 -15.73
N SER A 415 -51.00 49.95 -15.30
CA SER A 415 -51.04 49.34 -14.00
C SER A 415 -50.65 50.35 -12.91
N ASP A 416 -51.02 50.03 -11.65
CA ASP A 416 -50.58 50.81 -10.47
C ASP A 416 -49.06 50.98 -10.41
N ILE A 417 -48.32 49.88 -10.68
CA ILE A 417 -46.83 49.84 -10.68
C ILE A 417 -46.25 50.76 -11.77
N GLN A 418 -46.81 50.74 -12.99
CA GLN A 418 -46.40 51.62 -14.09
C GLN A 418 -46.69 53.08 -13.76
N SER A 419 -47.92 53.37 -13.27
CA SER A 419 -48.33 54.72 -12.91
C SER A 419 -47.49 55.33 -11.78
N ARG A 420 -47.12 54.52 -10.76
CA ARG A 420 -46.19 54.99 -9.71
C ARG A 420 -44.80 55.29 -10.27
N ALA A 421 -44.26 54.40 -11.14
CA ALA A 421 -42.96 54.64 -11.78
C ALA A 421 -42.94 55.94 -12.61
N ILE A 422 -44.06 56.28 -13.27
CA ILE A 422 -44.21 57.53 -14.04
C ILE A 422 -44.23 58.77 -13.08
N VAL A 423 -44.98 58.70 -11.96
CA VAL A 423 -45.01 59.81 -10.98
C VAL A 423 -43.66 59.98 -10.28
N GLU A 424 -42.89 58.97 -10.08
CA GLU A 424 -41.53 59.03 -9.50
C GLU A 424 -40.42 59.33 -10.53
N MET A 425 -40.79 59.51 -11.84
CA MET A 425 -39.85 59.80 -12.91
C MET A 425 -39.14 61.13 -12.67
N ARG A 426 -37.81 61.15 -12.86
CA ARG A 426 -37.02 62.38 -12.73
C ARG A 426 -37.07 63.18 -14.02
N LEU A 427 -37.15 64.53 -13.94
CA LEU A 427 -37.16 65.39 -15.08
C LEU A 427 -36.00 65.16 -16.09
N ARG A 428 -34.86 64.72 -15.65
CA ARG A 428 -33.75 64.39 -16.50
C ARG A 428 -34.08 63.23 -17.49
N GLN A 429 -34.97 62.36 -17.17
CA GLN A 429 -35.36 61.20 -17.97
C GLN A 429 -36.26 61.61 -19.17
N LEU A 430 -36.73 62.85 -19.20
CA LEU A 430 -37.55 63.40 -20.29
C LEU A 430 -36.75 63.89 -21.48
N THR A 431 -35.41 63.85 -21.45
CA THR A 431 -34.57 64.29 -22.59
C THR A 431 -34.55 63.21 -23.68
N GLY A 432 -34.51 63.69 -24.96
CA GLY A 432 -34.54 62.77 -26.12
C GLY A 432 -33.46 61.61 -26.03
N LEU A 433 -32.27 62.00 -25.56
CA LEU A 433 -31.18 61.02 -25.39
C LEU A 433 -31.52 59.91 -24.35
N GLU A 434 -32.24 60.25 -23.29
CA GLU A 434 -32.66 59.26 -22.28
C GLU A 434 -33.87 58.44 -22.76
N GLN A 435 -34.74 59.00 -23.62
CA GLN A 435 -35.83 58.29 -24.29
C GLN A 435 -35.29 57.17 -25.21
N ASP A 436 -34.26 57.48 -25.99
CA ASP A 436 -33.60 56.49 -26.86
C ASP A 436 -32.96 55.35 -26.03
N LYS A 437 -32.37 55.67 -24.85
CA LYS A 437 -31.83 54.68 -23.94
C LYS A 437 -32.91 53.78 -23.34
N LEU A 438 -34.07 54.34 -22.95
CA LEU A 438 -35.19 53.54 -22.43
C LEU A 438 -35.71 52.52 -23.46
N ARG A 439 -35.83 52.95 -24.72
CA ARG A 439 -36.23 52.08 -25.83
C ARG A 439 -35.20 51.03 -26.11
N ALA A 440 -33.88 51.33 -26.11
CA ALA A 440 -32.83 50.39 -26.30
C ALA A 440 -32.79 49.37 -25.14
N GLU A 441 -32.94 49.80 -23.87
CA GLU A 441 -33.05 48.94 -22.71
C GLU A 441 -34.27 48.00 -22.82
N TYR A 442 -35.40 48.46 -23.27
CA TYR A 442 -36.62 47.65 -23.48
C TYR A 442 -36.38 46.58 -24.55
N GLU A 443 -35.80 46.93 -25.70
CA GLU A 443 -35.46 45.94 -26.75
C GLU A 443 -34.45 44.88 -26.28
N GLU A 444 -33.44 45.25 -25.44
CA GLU A 444 -32.51 44.30 -24.87
C GLU A 444 -33.19 43.34 -23.89
N ILE A 445 -34.09 43.86 -23.05
CA ILE A 445 -34.84 43.05 -22.10
C ILE A 445 -35.84 42.13 -22.83
N GLU A 446 -36.50 42.57 -23.88
CA GLU A 446 -37.40 41.72 -24.69
C GLU A 446 -36.63 40.55 -25.33
N LYS A 447 -35.43 40.80 -25.87
CA LYS A 447 -34.54 39.72 -26.37
C LYS A 447 -34.13 38.76 -25.25
N LEU A 448 -33.83 39.28 -24.05
CA LEU A 448 -33.50 38.46 -22.88
C LEU A 448 -34.71 37.63 -22.47
N ILE A 449 -35.92 38.21 -22.40
CA ILE A 449 -37.16 37.47 -22.08
C ILE A 449 -37.39 36.31 -23.07
N ALA A 450 -37.22 36.60 -24.38
CA ALA A 450 -37.36 35.57 -25.41
C ALA A 450 -36.38 34.42 -25.22
N TYR A 451 -35.10 34.75 -24.95
CA TYR A 451 -34.05 33.78 -24.71
C TYR A 451 -34.30 32.95 -23.42
N LEU A 452 -34.72 33.59 -22.32
CA LEU A 452 -35.04 32.90 -21.07
C LEU A 452 -36.25 31.98 -21.21
N LYS A 453 -37.27 32.38 -22.00
CA LYS A 453 -38.41 31.50 -22.33
C LYS A 453 -37.98 30.30 -23.19
N GLU A 454 -37.07 30.49 -24.15
CA GLU A 454 -36.53 29.42 -24.97
C GLU A 454 -35.76 28.39 -24.13
N ILE A 455 -34.97 28.83 -23.11
CA ILE A 455 -34.29 27.92 -22.18
C ILE A 455 -35.30 27.06 -21.38
N LEU A 456 -36.45 27.62 -20.97
CA LEU A 456 -37.44 26.91 -20.20
C LEU A 456 -38.28 25.93 -21.04
N GLU A 457 -38.42 26.16 -22.34
CA GLU A 457 -39.17 25.32 -23.26
C GLU A 457 -38.31 24.26 -23.95
N ASN A 458 -37.01 24.50 -24.07
CA ASN A 458 -36.07 23.60 -24.77
C ASN A 458 -35.01 23.05 -23.80
N ASP A 459 -35.18 21.76 -23.44
CA ASP A 459 -34.27 21.06 -22.53
C ASP A 459 -32.84 20.92 -23.09
N ASP A 460 -32.69 20.74 -24.41
CA ASP A 460 -31.36 20.67 -25.05
C ASP A 460 -30.61 22.04 -24.92
N LEU A 461 -31.32 23.14 -24.99
CA LEU A 461 -30.72 24.46 -24.76
C LEU A 461 -30.34 24.67 -23.28
N CYS A 462 -31.18 24.21 -22.35
CA CYS A 462 -30.87 24.23 -20.94
C CYS A 462 -29.59 23.43 -20.64
N MET A 463 -29.49 22.22 -21.20
CA MET A 463 -28.30 21.39 -21.06
C MET A 463 -27.05 22.01 -21.69
N LYS A 464 -27.19 22.73 -22.80
CA LYS A 464 -26.10 23.48 -23.41
C LYS A 464 -25.62 24.62 -22.50
N VAL A 465 -26.54 25.35 -21.87
CA VAL A 465 -26.18 26.41 -20.89
C VAL A 465 -25.38 25.80 -19.73
N ILE A 466 -25.80 24.65 -19.20
CA ILE A 466 -25.04 23.93 -18.13
C ILE A 466 -23.65 23.55 -18.63
N LYS A 467 -23.52 22.99 -19.83
CA LYS A 467 -22.25 22.63 -20.43
C LYS A 467 -21.31 23.83 -20.60
N ASP A 468 -21.84 24.96 -21.12
CA ASP A 468 -21.05 26.19 -21.28
C ASP A 468 -20.56 26.73 -19.93
N GLU A 469 -21.35 26.62 -18.86
CA GLU A 469 -20.95 26.97 -17.48
C GLU A 469 -19.90 26.03 -16.94
N LEU A 470 -19.98 24.72 -17.18
CA LEU A 470 -18.97 23.74 -16.78
C LEU A 470 -17.65 23.98 -17.51
N GLN A 471 -17.71 24.36 -18.80
CA GLN A 471 -16.52 24.72 -19.58
C GLN A 471 -15.87 26.01 -19.03
N GLU A 472 -16.65 27.03 -18.67
CA GLU A 472 -16.12 28.24 -18.01
C GLU A 472 -15.36 27.90 -16.71
N ILE A 473 -15.95 27.03 -15.88
CA ILE A 473 -15.30 26.59 -14.64
C ILE A 473 -14.01 25.81 -14.91
N LYS A 474 -14.00 24.94 -15.92
CA LYS A 474 -12.81 24.19 -16.32
C LYS A 474 -11.69 25.14 -16.78
N ASP A 475 -12.00 26.11 -17.63
CA ASP A 475 -11.01 27.05 -18.18
C ASP A 475 -10.41 27.95 -17.09
N LYS A 476 -11.19 28.23 -16.04
CA LYS A 476 -10.81 29.18 -14.98
C LYS A 476 -10.07 28.50 -13.80
N TYR A 477 -10.43 27.28 -13.48
CA TYR A 477 -9.96 26.56 -12.26
C TYR A 477 -9.36 25.19 -12.54
N GLY A 478 -9.36 24.71 -13.79
CA GLY A 478 -8.79 23.43 -14.17
C GLY A 478 -7.27 23.37 -13.94
N ASP A 479 -6.79 22.27 -13.47
CA ASP A 479 -5.36 22.00 -13.23
C ASP A 479 -4.98 20.59 -13.68
N GLU A 480 -3.70 20.28 -13.63
CA GLU A 480 -3.17 18.96 -13.92
C GLU A 480 -3.39 18.00 -12.76
N ARG A 481 -3.41 16.70 -13.10
CA ARG A 481 -3.46 15.62 -12.11
C ARG A 481 -2.20 15.62 -11.25
N LYS A 482 -2.39 15.44 -9.94
CA LYS A 482 -1.29 15.31 -8.95
C LYS A 482 -0.88 13.87 -8.71
N THR A 483 -1.85 12.95 -8.70
CA THR A 483 -1.63 11.53 -8.38
C THR A 483 -1.30 10.73 -9.63
N ASP A 484 -0.15 10.06 -9.65
CA ASP A 484 0.25 9.16 -10.73
C ASP A 484 -0.54 7.84 -10.68
N ILE A 485 -0.67 7.16 -11.84
CA ILE A 485 -1.40 5.88 -11.94
C ILE A 485 -0.48 4.82 -12.54
N VAL A 486 -0.26 3.74 -11.80
CA VAL A 486 0.40 2.52 -12.26
C VAL A 486 -0.66 1.44 -12.42
N TYR A 487 -1.00 1.09 -13.66
CA TYR A 487 -2.09 0.16 -13.99
C TYR A 487 -1.77 -1.30 -13.65
N ALA A 488 -0.53 -1.72 -13.80
CA ALA A 488 -0.09 -3.07 -13.42
C ALA A 488 0.28 -3.10 -11.93
N SER A 489 -0.40 -3.92 -11.15
CA SER A 489 0.04 -4.23 -9.80
C SER A 489 0.89 -5.50 -9.85
N GLU A 490 2.20 -5.37 -9.85
CA GLU A 490 3.03 -6.45 -9.34
C GLU A 490 2.84 -6.45 -7.81
N GLU A 491 2.15 -7.47 -7.28
CA GLU A 491 2.18 -7.69 -5.84
C GLU A 491 3.67 -7.84 -5.45
N LEU A 492 4.11 -7.06 -4.48
CA LEU A 492 5.46 -7.21 -3.91
C LEU A 492 5.58 -8.64 -3.40
N ASN A 493 6.28 -9.48 -4.15
CA ASN A 493 6.59 -10.82 -3.70
C ASN A 493 7.47 -10.72 -2.44
N PRO A 494 7.30 -11.62 -1.46
CA PRO A 494 8.22 -11.67 -0.32
C PRO A 494 9.70 -11.77 -0.74
N GLU A 495 9.97 -12.26 -1.93
CA GLU A 495 11.31 -12.36 -2.53
C GLU A 495 11.95 -10.99 -2.83
N ASP A 496 11.15 -9.96 -3.16
CA ASP A 496 11.63 -8.60 -3.49
C ASP A 496 12.24 -7.85 -2.29
N PHE A 497 12.11 -8.42 -1.07
CA PHE A 497 12.68 -7.86 0.16
C PHE A 497 14.07 -8.39 0.50
N TYR A 498 14.61 -9.27 -0.32
CA TYR A 498 15.90 -9.90 -0.12
C TYR A 498 16.70 -9.86 -1.41
N ALA A 499 17.98 -9.50 -1.33
CA ALA A 499 18.90 -9.69 -2.44
C ALA A 499 19.08 -11.20 -2.71
N ASP A 500 19.23 -11.60 -3.99
CA ASP A 500 19.39 -13.02 -4.35
C ASP A 500 20.84 -13.51 -4.15
N ASP A 501 21.33 -13.36 -2.91
CA ASP A 501 22.68 -13.77 -2.54
C ASP A 501 22.80 -15.28 -2.37
N GLU A 502 23.99 -15.82 -2.62
CA GLU A 502 24.29 -17.23 -2.37
C GLU A 502 24.58 -17.46 -0.87
N MET A 503 23.78 -18.33 -0.28
CA MET A 503 23.83 -18.70 1.13
C MET A 503 24.24 -20.14 1.34
N ILE A 504 24.85 -20.44 2.48
CA ILE A 504 25.04 -21.79 2.98
C ILE A 504 24.00 -22.09 4.06
N ILE A 505 23.18 -23.09 3.81
CA ILE A 505 22.22 -23.60 4.79
C ILE A 505 22.87 -24.74 5.56
N THR A 506 22.92 -24.59 6.87
CA THR A 506 23.50 -25.60 7.77
C THR A 506 22.38 -26.19 8.62
N ILE A 507 22.35 -27.54 8.72
CA ILE A 507 21.39 -28.26 9.54
C ILE A 507 22.14 -29.22 10.45
N SER A 508 21.86 -29.14 11.73
CA SER A 508 22.44 -30.06 12.73
C SER A 508 21.65 -31.36 12.88
N HIS A 509 22.28 -32.38 13.49
CA HIS A 509 21.67 -33.67 13.77
C HIS A 509 20.39 -33.56 14.63
N MET A 510 20.35 -32.59 15.55
CA MET A 510 19.17 -32.33 16.38
C MET A 510 18.13 -31.45 15.67
N GLY A 511 18.34 -31.09 14.41
CA GLY A 511 17.40 -30.32 13.59
C GLY A 511 17.43 -28.82 13.78
N TYR A 512 18.56 -28.23 14.20
CA TYR A 512 18.75 -26.77 14.16
C TYR A 512 19.18 -26.36 12.77
N ILE A 513 18.54 -25.31 12.23
CA ILE A 513 18.78 -24.77 10.90
C ILE A 513 19.18 -23.30 10.97
N LYS A 514 20.11 -22.90 10.12
CA LYS A 514 20.49 -21.49 9.86
C LYS A 514 20.94 -21.30 8.42
N ARG A 515 20.95 -20.07 7.97
CA ARG A 515 21.63 -19.64 6.75
C ARG A 515 22.81 -18.75 7.11
N THR A 516 23.90 -18.85 6.37
CA THR A 516 25.11 -18.04 6.53
C THR A 516 25.59 -17.64 5.13
N PRO A 517 26.04 -16.39 4.90
CA PRO A 517 26.59 -16.00 3.61
C PRO A 517 27.75 -16.90 3.18
N LEU A 518 27.80 -17.23 1.88
CA LEU A 518 28.85 -18.09 1.32
C LEU A 518 30.26 -17.53 1.56
N SER A 519 30.39 -16.19 1.58
CA SER A 519 31.63 -15.45 1.82
C SER A 519 32.29 -15.77 3.16
N GLU A 520 31.55 -16.22 4.19
CA GLU A 520 32.12 -16.58 5.49
C GLU A 520 32.91 -17.90 5.47
N PHE A 521 32.83 -18.70 4.37
CA PHE A 521 33.50 -19.99 4.25
C PHE A 521 34.71 -19.95 3.29
N ARG A 522 35.93 -19.97 3.78
CA ARG A 522 37.18 -19.94 2.99
C ARG A 522 37.60 -21.32 2.50
N ALA A 523 38.19 -21.38 1.30
CA ALA A 523 38.85 -22.58 0.79
C ALA A 523 40.16 -22.89 1.54
N GLN A 524 40.40 -24.15 1.85
CA GLN A 524 41.64 -24.64 2.48
C GLN A 524 42.24 -25.79 1.63
N GLY A 525 43.54 -25.93 1.61
CA GLY A 525 44.23 -27.07 0.96
C GLY A 525 43.92 -28.43 1.60
N ARG A 526 44.09 -29.49 0.85
CA ARG A 526 43.91 -30.86 1.36
C ARG A 526 44.82 -31.15 2.57
N GLY A 527 44.30 -31.91 3.57
CA GLY A 527 45.06 -32.24 4.79
C GLY A 527 45.06 -31.14 5.85
N GLY A 528 44.33 -30.05 5.65
CA GLY A 528 44.13 -28.96 6.63
C GLY A 528 43.32 -29.47 7.88
N VAL A 529 43.43 -28.70 8.96
CA VAL A 529 42.74 -29.04 10.23
C VAL A 529 41.26 -28.65 10.22
N GLY A 530 40.83 -27.81 9.25
CA GLY A 530 39.47 -27.30 9.12
C GLY A 530 39.17 -26.16 10.08
N ALA A 531 37.99 -25.53 9.89
CA ALA A 531 37.43 -24.49 10.74
C ALA A 531 36.09 -24.94 11.32
N LYS A 532 35.74 -24.45 12.51
CA LYS A 532 34.45 -24.80 13.15
C LYS A 532 33.29 -24.12 12.37
N GLY A 533 32.41 -24.93 11.82
CA GLY A 533 31.29 -24.47 10.99
C GLY A 533 30.01 -24.09 11.75
N SER A 534 29.91 -24.52 13.02
CA SER A 534 28.80 -24.19 13.93
C SER A 534 29.17 -24.51 15.36
N GLU A 535 28.67 -23.78 16.33
CA GLU A 535 28.66 -24.24 17.72
C GLU A 535 27.44 -25.13 17.92
N THR A 536 27.65 -26.33 18.36
CA THR A 536 26.62 -27.32 18.67
C THR A 536 26.57 -27.56 20.18
N ARG A 537 25.51 -28.16 20.69
CA ARG A 537 25.45 -28.68 22.06
C ARG A 537 26.35 -29.94 22.15
N ASP A 538 26.72 -30.37 23.35
CA ASP A 538 27.72 -31.44 23.58
C ASP A 538 27.41 -32.76 22.84
N GLU A 539 26.18 -33.00 22.40
CA GLU A 539 25.75 -34.19 21.66
C GLU A 539 25.26 -33.92 20.24
N ASP A 540 25.31 -32.62 19.73
CA ASP A 540 24.84 -32.22 18.42
C ASP A 540 26.02 -31.94 17.47
N PHE A 541 25.83 -32.22 16.16
CA PHE A 541 26.82 -31.96 15.13
C PHE A 541 26.11 -31.53 13.83
N VAL A 542 26.83 -30.85 12.93
CA VAL A 542 26.31 -30.46 11.63
C VAL A 542 26.20 -31.71 10.75
N GLU A 543 24.99 -32.03 10.36
CA GLU A 543 24.69 -33.21 9.54
C GLU A 543 24.61 -32.86 8.04
N TYR A 544 24.08 -31.69 7.72
CA TYR A 544 23.89 -31.26 6.32
C TYR A 544 24.36 -29.82 6.11
N ILE A 545 25.00 -29.59 4.95
CA ILE A 545 25.31 -28.25 4.42
C ILE A 545 24.89 -28.19 2.96
N TYR A 546 24.13 -27.14 2.59
CA TYR A 546 23.61 -26.94 1.24
C TYR A 546 23.80 -25.50 0.78
N PRO A 547 24.38 -25.26 -0.40
CA PRO A 547 24.39 -23.94 -1.01
C PRO A 547 23.02 -23.67 -1.66
N ALA A 548 22.46 -22.48 -1.45
CA ALA A 548 21.20 -22.07 -2.06
C ALA A 548 21.14 -20.56 -2.19
N SER A 549 20.54 -20.06 -3.29
CA SER A 549 20.26 -18.63 -3.42
C SER A 549 19.07 -18.21 -2.53
N MET A 550 19.03 -16.95 -2.13
CA MET A 550 18.05 -16.40 -1.20
C MET A 550 16.60 -16.57 -1.69
N HIS A 551 16.36 -16.45 -3.00
CA HIS A 551 15.03 -16.58 -3.62
C HIS A 551 14.62 -18.03 -3.89
N ALA A 552 15.50 -19.01 -3.66
CA ALA A 552 15.17 -20.40 -3.93
C ALA A 552 14.13 -20.94 -2.95
N THR A 553 13.33 -21.87 -3.43
CA THR A 553 12.44 -22.71 -2.59
C THR A 553 13.13 -24.03 -2.31
N LEU A 554 13.22 -24.40 -1.06
CA LEU A 554 13.67 -25.70 -0.63
C LEU A 554 12.48 -26.64 -0.48
N LEU A 555 12.50 -27.75 -1.22
CA LEU A 555 11.69 -28.91 -0.93
C LEU A 555 12.43 -29.73 0.11
N ILE A 556 11.85 -29.89 1.27
CA ILE A 556 12.44 -30.56 2.43
C ILE A 556 11.77 -31.92 2.59
N PHE A 557 12.55 -32.97 2.51
CA PHE A 557 12.06 -34.36 2.61
C PHE A 557 12.49 -34.99 3.93
N THR A 558 11.50 -35.55 4.62
CA THR A 558 11.78 -36.20 5.92
C THR A 558 12.02 -37.69 5.80
N ALA A 559 12.65 -38.27 6.83
CA ALA A 559 12.92 -39.72 6.92
C ALA A 559 11.64 -40.56 6.79
N LYS A 560 10.49 -40.04 7.25
CA LYS A 560 9.17 -40.68 7.12
C LYS A 560 8.52 -40.50 5.76
N GLY A 561 9.20 -39.85 4.80
CA GLY A 561 8.74 -39.70 3.42
C GLY A 561 7.73 -38.57 3.20
N LYS A 562 7.71 -37.55 4.04
CA LYS A 562 6.95 -36.32 3.80
C LYS A 562 7.78 -35.27 3.10
N CYS A 563 7.11 -34.34 2.37
CA CYS A 563 7.69 -33.16 1.73
C CYS A 563 7.08 -31.90 2.31
N TYR A 564 7.94 -30.95 2.68
CA TYR A 564 7.60 -29.60 3.12
C TYR A 564 8.28 -28.56 2.21
N TRP A 565 7.80 -27.32 2.24
CA TRP A 565 8.34 -26.20 1.48
C TRP A 565 8.85 -25.13 2.44
N LEU A 566 10.02 -24.58 2.15
CA LEU A 566 10.62 -23.50 2.90
C LEU A 566 11.35 -22.56 1.93
N LYS A 567 11.06 -21.28 2.00
CA LYS A 567 11.84 -20.27 1.28
C LYS A 567 13.15 -20.00 2.00
N VAL A 568 14.25 -19.83 1.26
CA VAL A 568 15.57 -19.61 1.87
C VAL A 568 15.61 -18.36 2.72
N PHE A 569 14.93 -17.28 2.31
CA PHE A 569 14.83 -16.05 3.08
C PHE A 569 14.05 -16.20 4.41
N GLU A 570 13.23 -17.23 4.58
CA GLU A 570 12.52 -17.53 5.84
C GLU A 570 13.43 -18.20 6.86
N ILE A 571 14.57 -18.75 6.44
CA ILE A 571 15.55 -19.39 7.34
C ILE A 571 16.29 -18.29 8.12
N PRO A 572 16.38 -18.40 9.46
CA PRO A 572 17.09 -17.40 10.26
C PRO A 572 18.55 -17.28 9.84
N GLU A 573 19.01 -16.05 9.68
CA GLU A 573 20.42 -15.77 9.45
C GLU A 573 21.21 -15.96 10.75
N GLY A 574 22.40 -16.49 10.63
CA GLY A 574 23.26 -16.75 11.76
C GLY A 574 24.73 -16.73 11.35
N ALA A 575 25.56 -16.11 12.19
CA ALA A 575 27.01 -16.15 12.02
C ALA A 575 27.50 -17.60 11.97
N LYS A 576 28.70 -17.82 11.39
CA LYS A 576 29.32 -19.15 11.23
C LYS A 576 29.29 -19.97 12.50
N ASN A 577 29.52 -19.37 13.66
CA ASN A 577 29.58 -20.05 14.96
C ASN A 577 28.24 -20.11 15.72
N SER A 578 27.14 -19.57 15.18
CA SER A 578 25.84 -19.60 15.86
C SER A 578 25.16 -20.96 15.79
N LYS A 579 24.26 -21.25 16.73
CA LYS A 579 23.55 -22.55 16.82
C LYS A 579 22.36 -22.68 15.85
N GLY A 580 21.86 -21.58 15.32
CA GLY A 580 20.63 -21.57 14.51
C GLY A 580 19.35 -21.72 15.33
N ARG A 581 18.23 -22.00 14.65
CA ARG A 581 16.90 -22.25 15.27
C ARG A 581 16.39 -23.64 14.91
N ALA A 582 15.59 -24.23 15.78
CA ALA A 582 14.99 -25.54 15.52
C ALA A 582 14.05 -25.47 14.29
N ILE A 583 14.23 -26.38 13.34
CA ILE A 583 13.44 -26.46 12.10
C ILE A 583 11.94 -26.64 12.37
N GLN A 584 11.59 -27.25 13.50
CA GLN A 584 10.21 -27.41 13.96
C GLN A 584 9.50 -26.08 14.26
N ASN A 585 10.26 -25.00 14.51
CA ASN A 585 9.70 -23.65 14.66
C ASN A 585 9.39 -22.98 13.32
N LEU A 586 9.91 -23.51 12.22
CA LEU A 586 9.70 -22.99 10.87
C LEU A 586 8.71 -23.85 10.08
N LEU A 587 8.66 -25.16 10.37
CA LEU A 587 7.85 -26.16 9.66
C LEU A 587 7.10 -27.06 10.65
N ASN A 588 5.85 -27.40 10.32
CA ASN A 588 5.03 -28.34 11.09
C ASN A 588 5.50 -29.80 10.87
N ILE A 589 6.74 -30.11 11.26
CA ILE A 589 7.29 -31.46 11.18
C ILE A 589 6.83 -32.25 12.39
N GLU A 590 6.41 -33.50 12.17
CA GLU A 590 5.99 -34.39 13.26
C GLU A 590 7.15 -34.62 14.27
N PRO A 591 6.82 -34.75 15.58
CA PRO A 591 7.82 -35.14 16.58
C PRO A 591 8.53 -36.42 16.16
N TYR A 592 9.84 -36.48 16.34
CA TYR A 592 10.71 -37.60 15.99
C TYR A 592 10.87 -37.92 14.49
N ASP A 593 10.41 -37.00 13.56
CA ASP A 593 10.75 -37.12 12.15
C ASP A 593 12.00 -36.26 11.86
N LYS A 594 12.93 -36.77 11.07
CA LYS A 594 14.17 -36.12 10.70
C LYS A 594 14.16 -35.70 9.25
N VAL A 595 14.77 -34.56 8.95
CA VAL A 595 15.00 -34.13 7.58
C VAL A 595 16.19 -34.86 6.98
N ASN A 596 16.01 -35.50 5.82
CA ASN A 596 17.04 -36.31 5.18
C ASN A 596 17.47 -35.82 3.80
N ALA A 597 16.67 -35.02 3.11
CA ALA A 597 17.05 -34.52 1.81
C ALA A 597 16.46 -33.13 1.53
N PHE A 598 17.17 -32.38 0.71
CA PHE A 598 16.78 -31.02 0.28
C PHE A 598 16.91 -30.92 -1.23
N ILE A 599 15.89 -30.35 -1.88
CA ILE A 599 15.93 -30.04 -3.30
C ILE A 599 15.71 -28.55 -3.46
N ARG A 600 16.69 -27.87 -4.05
CA ARG A 600 16.61 -26.47 -4.41
C ARG A 600 15.86 -26.30 -5.73
N VAL A 601 14.81 -25.48 -5.76
CA VAL A 601 14.09 -25.10 -6.98
C VAL A 601 14.01 -23.58 -7.04
N LYS A 602 14.59 -22.96 -8.08
CA LYS A 602 14.61 -21.50 -8.21
C LYS A 602 13.21 -20.90 -8.42
N LYS A 603 12.36 -21.49 -9.26
CA LYS A 603 11.04 -20.98 -9.64
C LYS A 603 9.98 -22.06 -9.63
N LEU A 604 9.60 -22.51 -8.44
CA LEU A 604 8.67 -23.66 -8.27
C LEU A 604 7.22 -23.36 -8.73
N THR A 605 6.77 -22.13 -8.61
CA THR A 605 5.36 -21.77 -8.87
C THR A 605 5.13 -21.04 -10.20
N THR A 606 6.17 -20.46 -10.79
CA THR A 606 6.07 -19.58 -11.96
C THR A 606 6.55 -20.21 -13.27
N ASP A 607 7.44 -21.20 -13.21
CA ASP A 607 8.02 -21.85 -14.40
C ASP A 607 7.33 -23.19 -14.68
N THR A 608 6.20 -23.12 -15.39
CA THR A 608 5.35 -24.29 -15.72
C THR A 608 6.07 -25.29 -16.65
N GLU A 609 6.94 -24.83 -17.53
CA GLU A 609 7.69 -25.69 -18.45
C GLU A 609 8.74 -26.50 -17.66
N PHE A 610 9.46 -25.84 -16.78
CA PHE A 610 10.45 -26.48 -15.93
C PHE A 610 9.84 -27.56 -15.04
N ILE A 611 8.76 -27.29 -14.33
CA ILE A 611 8.13 -28.25 -13.40
C ILE A 611 7.48 -29.45 -14.12
N ASN A 612 7.06 -29.31 -15.36
CA ASN A 612 6.51 -30.40 -16.17
C ASN A 612 7.55 -31.24 -16.92
N SER A 613 8.80 -30.75 -17.01
CA SER A 613 9.90 -31.44 -17.67
C SER A 613 10.89 -32.10 -16.70
N HIS A 614 10.75 -31.86 -15.41
CA HIS A 614 11.67 -32.39 -14.39
C HIS A 614 11.00 -33.38 -13.44
N TYR A 615 11.79 -34.28 -12.90
CA TYR A 615 11.36 -35.38 -12.03
C TYR A 615 12.18 -35.37 -10.73
N LEU A 616 11.57 -35.91 -9.67
CA LEU A 616 12.27 -36.26 -8.43
C LEU A 616 12.45 -37.76 -8.36
N LEU A 617 13.69 -38.17 -8.12
CA LEU A 617 14.07 -39.55 -7.81
C LEU A 617 14.31 -39.69 -6.32
N PHE A 618 13.65 -40.62 -5.69
CA PHE A 618 13.73 -40.96 -4.27
C PHE A 618 14.48 -42.25 -4.07
N CYS A 619 15.35 -42.31 -3.10
CA CYS A 619 16.06 -43.53 -2.70
C CYS A 619 15.91 -43.78 -1.21
N THR A 620 15.62 -45.03 -0.84
CA THR A 620 15.44 -45.47 0.56
C THR A 620 16.61 -46.25 1.06
N LYS A 621 16.75 -46.40 2.41
CA LYS A 621 17.77 -47.20 3.08
C LYS A 621 17.84 -48.64 2.60
N LYS A 622 16.67 -49.25 2.34
CA LYS A 622 16.58 -50.62 1.84
C LYS A 622 16.72 -50.74 0.31
N GLY A 623 17.21 -49.68 -0.36
CA GLY A 623 17.53 -49.70 -1.79
C GLY A 623 16.33 -49.67 -2.72
N VAL A 624 15.19 -49.12 -2.26
CA VAL A 624 14.02 -48.87 -3.12
C VAL A 624 14.20 -47.54 -3.80
N ILE A 625 13.84 -47.42 -5.12
CA ILE A 625 13.87 -46.22 -5.89
C ILE A 625 12.50 -45.87 -6.45
N LYS A 626 12.18 -44.57 -6.54
CA LYS A 626 10.91 -44.07 -7.06
C LYS A 626 11.16 -42.82 -7.91
N LYS A 627 10.40 -42.62 -8.98
CA LYS A 627 10.41 -41.43 -9.86
C LYS A 627 9.07 -40.78 -9.86
N THR A 628 9.00 -39.45 -9.57
CA THR A 628 7.75 -38.68 -9.54
C THR A 628 7.97 -37.34 -10.29
N LEU A 629 6.96 -36.87 -11.02
CA LEU A 629 7.01 -35.56 -11.70
C LEU A 629 7.10 -34.40 -10.70
N LEU A 630 7.90 -33.39 -10.98
CA LEU A 630 8.11 -32.23 -10.08
C LEU A 630 6.81 -31.42 -9.89
N GLU A 631 5.92 -31.36 -10.90
CA GLU A 631 4.60 -30.73 -10.82
C GLU A 631 3.79 -31.22 -9.61
N ALA A 632 3.91 -32.48 -9.24
CA ALA A 632 3.22 -33.04 -8.08
C ALA A 632 3.54 -32.32 -6.76
N TYR A 633 4.60 -31.51 -6.72
CA TYR A 633 5.07 -30.73 -5.58
C TYR A 633 4.99 -29.21 -5.79
N SER A 634 4.37 -28.73 -6.86
CA SER A 634 4.27 -27.29 -7.19
C SER A 634 3.31 -26.51 -6.28
N ARG A 635 2.48 -27.21 -5.49
CA ARG A 635 1.46 -26.59 -4.62
C ARG A 635 1.82 -26.74 -3.15
N PRO A 636 2.43 -25.72 -2.51
CA PRO A 636 2.81 -25.73 -1.10
C PRO A 636 1.61 -25.95 -0.18
N ARG A 637 1.84 -26.72 0.90
CA ARG A 637 0.89 -26.92 2.00
C ARG A 637 1.61 -26.85 3.34
N GLN A 638 1.05 -26.13 4.31
CA GLN A 638 1.67 -25.94 5.63
C GLN A 638 1.94 -27.25 6.39
N ASN A 639 1.06 -28.25 6.25
CA ASN A 639 1.19 -29.53 6.92
C ASN A 639 2.01 -30.57 6.13
N GLY A 640 2.70 -30.13 5.07
CA GLY A 640 3.42 -31.02 4.17
C GLY A 640 2.51 -31.97 3.38
N VAL A 641 3.12 -32.78 2.51
CA VAL A 641 2.45 -33.82 1.73
C VAL A 641 3.26 -35.12 1.77
N ASN A 642 2.60 -36.25 1.62
CA ASN A 642 3.31 -37.54 1.44
C ASN A 642 4.04 -37.53 0.10
N ALA A 643 5.36 -37.73 0.16
CA ALA A 643 6.24 -37.81 -0.99
C ALA A 643 6.49 -39.26 -1.43
N ILE A 644 6.53 -40.22 -0.52
CA ILE A 644 6.68 -41.64 -0.77
C ILE A 644 6.03 -42.45 0.37
N THR A 645 5.40 -43.56 0.07
CA THR A 645 4.95 -44.49 1.09
C THR A 645 6.08 -45.48 1.38
N LEU A 646 6.68 -45.40 2.57
CA LEU A 646 7.76 -46.24 3.02
C LEU A 646 7.22 -47.61 3.44
N ARG A 647 8.05 -48.62 3.27
CA ARG A 647 7.83 -49.98 3.81
C ARG A 647 8.21 -50.03 5.29
N GLU A 648 7.78 -51.05 5.99
CA GLU A 648 8.11 -51.25 7.39
C GLU A 648 9.65 -51.32 7.59
N ASP A 649 10.18 -50.63 8.58
CA ASP A 649 11.60 -50.46 8.89
C ASP A 649 12.47 -49.86 7.76
N ASP A 650 11.89 -49.12 6.82
CA ASP A 650 12.62 -48.39 5.80
C ASP A 650 12.59 -46.87 6.07
N GLY A 651 13.54 -46.15 5.52
CA GLY A 651 13.63 -44.67 5.61
C GLY A 651 14.09 -44.06 4.29
N LEU A 652 13.59 -42.87 4.00
CA LEU A 652 14.07 -42.08 2.86
C LEU A 652 15.51 -41.58 3.14
N ILE A 653 16.45 -41.74 2.21
CA ILE A 653 17.84 -41.28 2.35
C ILE A 653 18.13 -40.06 1.49
N GLU A 654 17.88 -40.17 0.20
CA GLU A 654 18.28 -39.16 -0.77
C GLU A 654 17.15 -38.89 -1.75
N VAL A 655 17.05 -37.65 -2.19
CA VAL A 655 16.17 -37.22 -3.28
C VAL A 655 17.00 -36.41 -4.29
N CYS A 656 16.90 -36.76 -5.57
CA CYS A 656 17.61 -36.04 -6.63
C CYS A 656 16.60 -35.50 -7.67
N MET A 657 16.88 -34.33 -8.22
CA MET A 657 16.11 -33.76 -9.33
C MET A 657 16.76 -34.13 -10.67
N THR A 658 15.95 -34.59 -11.63
CA THR A 658 16.40 -35.04 -12.96
C THR A 658 15.53 -34.46 -14.07
N ASN A 659 16.06 -34.45 -15.30
CA ASN A 659 15.36 -34.01 -16.51
C ASN A 659 14.76 -35.18 -17.33
N GLY A 660 14.79 -36.39 -16.81
CA GLY A 660 14.28 -37.60 -17.48
C GLY A 660 15.29 -38.42 -18.28
N ASN A 661 16.49 -37.92 -18.52
CA ASN A 661 17.53 -38.56 -19.36
C ASN A 661 18.83 -38.85 -18.61
N ASN A 662 18.83 -38.91 -17.31
CA ASN A 662 20.05 -39.06 -16.52
C ASN A 662 20.34 -40.54 -16.22
N GLU A 663 21.59 -40.79 -15.86
CA GLU A 663 21.97 -42.06 -15.29
C GLU A 663 22.04 -41.93 -13.75
N VAL A 664 21.66 -42.98 -13.09
CA VAL A 664 21.58 -43.04 -11.62
C VAL A 664 22.64 -43.99 -11.10
N LEU A 665 23.37 -43.54 -10.09
CA LEU A 665 24.31 -44.34 -9.35
C LEU A 665 23.90 -44.43 -7.87
N ILE A 666 23.69 -45.62 -7.32
CA ILE A 666 23.32 -45.88 -5.92
C ILE A 666 24.47 -46.64 -5.27
N ALA A 667 24.90 -46.19 -4.09
CA ALA A 667 25.98 -46.86 -3.34
C ALA A 667 25.52 -47.33 -1.97
N ASN A 668 26.03 -48.47 -1.54
CA ASN A 668 25.78 -49.04 -0.22
C ASN A 668 26.99 -48.87 0.74
N ARG A 669 26.73 -49.03 2.01
CA ARG A 669 27.73 -48.89 3.10
C ARG A 669 28.91 -49.85 2.98
N ASN A 670 28.71 -51.02 2.39
CA ASN A 670 29.77 -52.00 2.13
C ASN A 670 30.63 -51.71 0.90
N GLY A 671 30.57 -50.46 0.34
CA GLY A 671 31.46 -49.96 -0.70
C GLY A 671 31.16 -50.53 -2.08
N ARG A 672 29.92 -50.89 -2.39
CA ARG A 672 29.46 -51.27 -3.72
C ARG A 672 28.55 -50.16 -4.33
N ALA A 673 28.57 -50.03 -5.63
CA ALA A 673 27.67 -49.09 -6.36
C ALA A 673 27.10 -49.77 -7.61
N ILE A 674 25.86 -49.42 -7.92
CA ILE A 674 25.13 -49.84 -9.11
C ILE A 674 24.79 -48.62 -9.98
N ARG A 675 25.05 -48.71 -11.28
CA ARG A 675 24.75 -47.70 -12.30
C ARG A 675 23.71 -48.22 -13.28
N PHE A 676 22.65 -47.43 -13.52
CA PHE A 676 21.61 -47.72 -14.50
C PHE A 676 20.98 -46.45 -15.01
N HIS A 677 20.27 -46.51 -16.17
CA HIS A 677 19.58 -45.39 -16.72
C HIS A 677 18.22 -45.16 -16.03
N GLU A 678 17.87 -43.87 -15.71
CA GLU A 678 16.63 -43.53 -14.99
C GLU A 678 15.34 -43.96 -15.68
N ASN A 679 15.36 -44.22 -17.00
CA ASN A 679 14.23 -44.80 -17.75
C ASN A 679 13.84 -46.21 -17.27
N ALA A 680 14.74 -46.91 -16.59
CA ALA A 680 14.41 -48.20 -15.94
C ALA A 680 13.43 -47.99 -14.76
N VAL A 681 13.20 -46.76 -14.32
CA VAL A 681 12.26 -46.42 -13.24
C VAL A 681 11.07 -45.69 -13.87
N ARG A 682 9.92 -46.32 -13.86
CA ARG A 682 8.67 -45.67 -14.37
C ARG A 682 8.26 -44.49 -13.48
N VAL A 683 7.61 -43.48 -14.10
CA VAL A 683 7.01 -42.37 -13.35
C VAL A 683 5.84 -42.88 -12.50
N MET A 684 5.79 -42.47 -11.24
CA MET A 684 4.78 -42.91 -10.26
C MET A 684 4.21 -41.72 -9.50
N GLY A 685 2.98 -41.82 -8.99
CA GLY A 685 2.35 -40.80 -8.15
C GLY A 685 3.03 -40.67 -6.79
N ARG A 686 2.73 -39.59 -6.05
CA ARG A 686 3.36 -39.26 -4.74
C ARG A 686 3.27 -40.39 -3.72
N THR A 687 2.15 -41.08 -3.63
CA THR A 687 1.85 -42.11 -2.63
C THR A 687 2.40 -43.52 -2.96
N ALA A 688 3.07 -43.70 -4.11
CA ALA A 688 3.65 -44.99 -4.47
C ALA A 688 4.86 -45.33 -3.62
N SER A 689 5.09 -46.63 -3.35
CA SER A 689 6.22 -47.13 -2.54
C SER A 689 7.52 -47.31 -3.34
N GLY A 690 7.49 -47.24 -4.69
CA GLY A 690 8.66 -47.40 -5.52
C GLY A 690 8.96 -48.85 -5.93
N VAL A 691 10.12 -49.04 -6.56
CA VAL A 691 10.60 -50.34 -7.08
C VAL A 691 12.05 -50.60 -6.57
N ARG A 692 12.52 -51.85 -6.63
CA ARG A 692 13.89 -52.20 -6.20
C ARG A 692 14.90 -51.50 -7.12
N GLY A 693 15.78 -50.68 -6.52
CA GLY A 693 16.89 -49.99 -7.20
C GLY A 693 18.21 -50.77 -7.06
N MET A 694 18.55 -51.25 -5.85
CA MET A 694 19.74 -52.01 -5.54
C MET A 694 19.39 -53.19 -4.61
N THR A 695 20.07 -54.32 -4.75
CA THR A 695 20.01 -55.44 -3.81
C THR A 695 21.19 -55.32 -2.83
N LEU A 696 20.83 -55.23 -1.56
CA LEU A 696 21.81 -55.20 -0.45
C LEU A 696 22.28 -56.62 -0.08
N ASP A 697 23.44 -56.75 0.56
CA ASP A 697 23.88 -58.03 1.10
C ASP A 697 23.03 -58.36 2.36
N ASP A 698 22.82 -59.67 2.62
CA ASP A 698 21.96 -60.18 3.69
C ASP A 698 22.53 -59.90 5.12
N ASP A 699 23.70 -59.29 5.24
CA ASP A 699 24.23 -58.81 6.48
C ASP A 699 23.32 -57.70 7.07
N SER A 700 22.92 -57.92 8.31
CA SER A 700 21.94 -57.07 9.04
C SER A 700 22.33 -55.59 9.16
N ASN A 701 23.43 -55.14 8.59
CA ASN A 701 24.00 -53.80 8.72
C ASN A 701 24.35 -53.13 7.39
N ASP A 702 23.91 -53.63 6.25
CA ASP A 702 24.11 -53.02 4.95
C ASP A 702 22.91 -52.14 4.58
N GLU A 703 23.18 -50.89 4.23
CA GLU A 703 22.20 -49.90 3.83
C GLU A 703 22.75 -49.06 2.68
N VAL A 704 21.85 -48.43 1.93
CA VAL A 704 22.22 -47.41 0.95
C VAL A 704 22.70 -46.17 1.68
N VAL A 705 23.83 -45.58 1.25
CA VAL A 705 24.43 -44.36 1.83
C VAL A 705 24.20 -43.13 0.98
N GLY A 706 23.83 -43.27 -0.29
CA GLY A 706 23.53 -42.15 -1.16
C GLY A 706 23.20 -42.60 -2.58
N MET A 707 22.59 -41.64 -3.29
CA MET A 707 22.23 -41.73 -4.70
C MET A 707 22.69 -40.47 -5.43
N VAL A 708 23.27 -40.59 -6.61
CA VAL A 708 23.64 -39.47 -7.46
C VAL A 708 23.04 -39.64 -8.84
N CYS A 709 22.63 -38.51 -9.44
CA CYS A 709 22.16 -38.45 -10.82
C CYS A 709 23.25 -37.81 -11.69
N ILE A 710 23.68 -38.50 -12.69
CA ILE A 710 24.76 -38.10 -13.62
C ILE A 710 24.10 -37.35 -14.78
N LYS A 711 24.52 -36.14 -15.01
CA LYS A 711 24.01 -35.26 -16.07
C LYS A 711 24.94 -35.24 -17.28
N ASP A 712 26.24 -35.10 -17.02
CA ASP A 712 27.28 -35.01 -18.04
C ASP A 712 28.41 -36.01 -17.76
N LYS A 713 28.54 -37.06 -18.59
CA LYS A 713 29.51 -38.15 -18.43
C LYS A 713 30.96 -37.72 -18.65
N GLU A 714 31.16 -36.67 -19.43
CA GLU A 714 32.52 -36.23 -19.81
C GLU A 714 33.10 -35.28 -18.74
N LYS A 715 32.26 -34.51 -18.08
CA LYS A 715 32.69 -33.50 -17.10
C LYS A 715 32.59 -33.97 -15.67
N GLU A 716 31.68 -34.90 -15.38
CA GLU A 716 31.44 -35.37 -14.02
C GLU A 716 32.28 -36.57 -13.64
N THR A 717 32.70 -36.62 -12.40
CA THR A 717 33.39 -37.77 -11.81
C THR A 717 32.69 -38.17 -10.49
N VAL A 718 32.89 -39.37 -10.04
CA VAL A 718 32.29 -39.90 -8.79
C VAL A 718 33.27 -39.74 -7.64
N LEU A 719 32.92 -38.92 -6.67
CA LEU A 719 33.61 -38.80 -5.38
C LEU A 719 32.98 -39.72 -4.37
N VAL A 720 33.80 -40.51 -3.67
CA VAL A 720 33.39 -41.33 -2.52
C VAL A 720 34.23 -40.99 -1.31
N VAL A 721 33.58 -40.96 -0.12
CA VAL A 721 34.22 -40.61 1.14
C VAL A 721 33.83 -41.65 2.19
N SER A 722 34.82 -42.12 3.00
CA SER A 722 34.64 -43.14 4.04
C SER A 722 34.69 -42.53 5.46
N GLU A 723 34.25 -43.28 6.47
CA GLU A 723 34.14 -42.89 7.88
C GLU A 723 35.44 -42.29 8.44
N GLN A 724 36.59 -42.84 8.07
CA GLN A 724 37.91 -42.41 8.58
C GLN A 724 38.56 -41.29 7.74
N GLY A 725 37.79 -40.57 6.92
CA GLY A 725 38.26 -39.43 6.15
C GLY A 725 39.10 -39.76 4.91
N TYR A 726 39.04 -41.01 4.43
CA TYR A 726 39.60 -41.39 3.14
C TYR A 726 38.55 -41.20 2.05
N GLY A 727 39.01 -40.74 0.91
CA GLY A 727 38.16 -40.62 -0.24
C GLY A 727 38.92 -40.59 -1.55
N LYS A 728 38.20 -40.62 -2.61
CA LYS A 728 38.76 -40.60 -3.96
C LYS A 728 37.74 -40.17 -4.99
N ARG A 729 38.27 -39.75 -6.14
CA ARG A 729 37.52 -39.40 -7.33
C ARG A 729 37.76 -40.50 -8.39
N SER A 730 36.75 -41.01 -9.06
CA SER A 730 36.81 -42.04 -10.08
C SER A 730 36.01 -41.65 -11.30
N ASN A 731 36.41 -42.08 -12.50
CA ASN A 731 35.65 -41.84 -13.72
C ASN A 731 34.32 -42.59 -13.68
N ILE A 732 33.28 -41.96 -14.25
CA ILE A 732 31.98 -42.59 -14.37
C ILE A 732 32.01 -43.85 -15.21
N GLU A 733 32.84 -43.92 -16.23
CA GLU A 733 32.98 -45.06 -17.13
C GLU A 733 33.52 -46.29 -16.44
N ASP A 734 34.24 -46.17 -15.34
CA ASP A 734 34.66 -47.30 -14.51
C ASP A 734 33.49 -48.10 -13.94
N TYR A 735 32.28 -47.50 -13.92
CA TYR A 735 31.03 -48.15 -13.45
C TYR A 735 30.21 -48.60 -14.66
N ARG A 736 30.17 -49.93 -14.92
CA ARG A 736 29.36 -50.47 -16.02
C ARG A 736 27.88 -50.21 -15.81
N ILE A 737 27.16 -49.89 -16.87
CA ILE A 737 25.71 -49.74 -16.89
C ILE A 737 25.10 -51.16 -16.75
N THR A 738 24.15 -51.31 -15.84
CA THR A 738 23.45 -52.57 -15.58
C THR A 738 21.93 -52.32 -15.45
N ASN A 739 21.14 -53.37 -15.37
CA ASN A 739 19.75 -53.24 -14.99
C ASN A 739 19.64 -52.91 -13.48
N ARG A 740 18.59 -52.10 -13.08
CA ARG A 740 18.31 -51.83 -11.68
C ARG A 740 18.07 -53.13 -10.88
N GLY A 741 18.30 -53.12 -9.57
CA GLY A 741 18.04 -54.22 -8.68
C GLY A 741 19.19 -55.23 -8.54
N GLY A 742 20.34 -55.00 -9.16
CA GLY A 742 21.57 -55.82 -8.98
C GLY A 742 22.34 -55.45 -7.68
N LYS A 743 23.37 -56.24 -7.35
CA LYS A 743 24.27 -56.00 -6.20
C LYS A 743 25.34 -54.93 -6.44
N GLY A 744 25.52 -54.47 -7.69
CA GLY A 744 26.49 -53.46 -8.09
C GLY A 744 27.95 -53.93 -8.10
N VAL A 745 28.91 -53.01 -8.35
CA VAL A 745 30.34 -53.24 -8.45
C VAL A 745 31.06 -52.53 -7.30
N LYS A 746 32.28 -52.98 -6.95
CA LYS A 746 33.08 -52.37 -5.88
C LYS A 746 33.44 -50.92 -6.24
N THR A 747 33.13 -49.95 -5.36
CA THR A 747 33.41 -48.51 -5.54
C THR A 747 34.57 -47.99 -4.69
N ILE A 748 34.80 -48.60 -3.52
CA ILE A 748 35.98 -48.35 -2.67
C ILE A 748 36.39 -49.64 -2.00
N ASN A 749 37.68 -49.78 -1.69
CA ASN A 749 38.16 -50.90 -0.92
C ASN A 749 38.02 -50.62 0.57
N ILE A 750 37.05 -51.23 1.22
CA ILE A 750 36.77 -51.12 2.66
C ILE A 750 37.81 -51.95 3.43
N THR A 751 38.50 -51.30 4.37
CA THR A 751 39.50 -51.89 5.27
C THR A 751 39.30 -51.25 6.66
N GLU A 752 39.91 -51.79 7.71
CA GLU A 752 39.90 -51.20 9.06
C GLU A 752 40.42 -49.73 9.02
N LYS A 753 41.35 -49.44 8.12
CA LYS A 753 41.95 -48.10 7.97
C LYS A 753 41.01 -47.09 7.32
N THR A 754 40.17 -47.49 6.42
CA THR A 754 39.25 -46.61 5.69
C THR A 754 37.90 -46.45 6.40
N GLY A 755 37.47 -47.43 7.13
CA GLY A 755 36.10 -47.56 7.62
C GLY A 755 35.11 -47.80 6.49
N LYS A 756 33.82 -47.81 6.80
CA LYS A 756 32.73 -48.01 5.84
C LYS A 756 32.49 -46.78 4.97
N LEU A 757 31.77 -46.91 3.87
CA LEU A 757 31.38 -45.77 3.02
C LEU A 757 30.33 -44.91 3.71
N VAL A 758 30.51 -43.56 3.67
CA VAL A 758 29.58 -42.57 4.25
C VAL A 758 28.88 -41.76 3.19
N ALA A 759 29.59 -41.36 2.14
CA ALA A 759 29.03 -40.47 1.12
C ALA A 759 29.49 -40.83 -0.30
N ILE A 760 28.59 -40.60 -1.24
CA ILE A 760 28.86 -40.58 -2.68
C ILE A 760 28.31 -39.31 -3.29
N LYS A 761 29.11 -38.60 -4.10
CA LYS A 761 28.71 -37.36 -4.80
C LYS A 761 29.27 -37.35 -6.24
N ASN A 762 28.54 -36.73 -7.15
CA ASN A 762 29.06 -36.39 -8.48
C ASN A 762 29.68 -34.98 -8.45
N VAL A 763 30.90 -34.84 -8.94
CA VAL A 763 31.67 -33.61 -8.87
C VAL A 763 32.33 -33.29 -10.22
N THR A 764 32.54 -32.00 -10.49
CA THR A 764 33.29 -31.48 -11.64
C THR A 764 34.55 -30.76 -11.17
N GLU A 765 35.47 -30.41 -12.10
CA GLU A 765 36.69 -29.63 -11.78
C GLU A 765 36.36 -28.23 -11.20
N GLU A 766 35.19 -27.67 -11.54
CA GLU A 766 34.70 -26.38 -11.07
C GLU A 766 34.02 -26.42 -9.71
N ASN A 767 34.08 -27.55 -9.01
CA ASN A 767 33.46 -27.70 -7.71
C ASN A 767 34.50 -27.65 -6.60
N ASP A 768 34.04 -27.15 -5.43
CA ASP A 768 34.66 -27.40 -4.15
C ASP A 768 33.83 -28.42 -3.36
N ILE A 769 34.47 -29.10 -2.46
CA ILE A 769 33.80 -29.99 -1.50
C ILE A 769 33.99 -29.48 -0.06
N MET A 770 32.92 -29.59 0.71
CA MET A 770 32.95 -29.34 2.14
C MET A 770 32.75 -30.67 2.86
N ILE A 771 33.69 -31.06 3.70
CA ILE A 771 33.66 -32.31 4.50
C ILE A 771 33.52 -31.89 5.96
N ILE A 772 32.59 -32.51 6.68
CA ILE A 772 32.27 -32.21 8.08
C ILE A 772 32.39 -33.47 8.89
N ASN A 773 33.04 -33.38 10.04
CA ASN A 773 33.08 -34.48 11.01
C ASN A 773 31.98 -34.34 12.07
N LYS A 774 31.77 -35.38 12.89
CA LYS A 774 30.76 -35.38 13.96
C LYS A 774 31.00 -34.29 15.03
N SER A 775 32.24 -33.86 15.24
CA SER A 775 32.57 -32.77 16.16
C SER A 775 32.36 -31.36 15.55
N GLY A 776 31.80 -31.23 14.35
CA GLY A 776 31.46 -29.95 13.70
C GLY A 776 32.63 -29.25 13.00
N ILE A 777 33.79 -29.88 12.87
CA ILE A 777 34.93 -29.33 12.14
C ILE A 777 34.69 -29.50 10.64
N THR A 778 34.78 -28.39 9.90
CA THR A 778 34.56 -28.36 8.46
C THR A 778 35.83 -28.00 7.70
N ILE A 779 36.13 -28.76 6.62
CA ILE A 779 37.16 -28.40 5.65
C ILE A 779 36.53 -28.18 4.28
N ARG A 780 36.97 -27.12 3.58
CA ARG A 780 36.66 -26.86 2.17
C ARG A 780 37.91 -27.10 1.34
N MET A 781 37.79 -27.87 0.26
CA MET A 781 38.90 -28.16 -0.66
C MET A 781 38.40 -28.15 -2.13
N LYS A 782 39.29 -27.82 -3.05
CA LYS A 782 38.99 -27.86 -4.48
C LYS A 782 38.97 -29.31 -4.96
N VAL A 783 38.01 -29.67 -5.83
CA VAL A 783 37.95 -30.97 -6.46
C VAL A 783 39.11 -31.19 -7.40
N SER A 784 39.60 -30.13 -8.05
CA SER A 784 40.78 -30.13 -8.92
C SER A 784 42.05 -30.65 -8.21
N ASP A 785 42.17 -30.52 -6.88
CA ASP A 785 43.30 -31.02 -6.10
C ASP A 785 43.28 -32.54 -5.90
N LEU A 786 42.19 -33.20 -6.29
CA LEU A 786 41.97 -34.63 -6.13
C LEU A 786 42.24 -35.34 -7.47
N ASN A 787 43.25 -36.21 -7.50
CA ASN A 787 43.52 -37.03 -8.66
C ASN A 787 42.40 -38.07 -8.89
N VAL A 788 42.09 -38.32 -10.18
CA VAL A 788 41.17 -39.39 -10.60
C VAL A 788 41.91 -40.72 -10.50
N ILE A 789 41.37 -41.64 -9.71
CA ILE A 789 41.97 -42.98 -9.48
C ILE A 789 40.93 -44.10 -9.65
N GLY A 790 41.35 -45.30 -9.97
CA GLY A 790 40.46 -46.41 -10.25
C GLY A 790 39.53 -46.78 -9.11
N ARG A 791 38.30 -47.22 -9.43
CA ARG A 791 37.18 -47.45 -8.48
C ARG A 791 37.45 -48.45 -7.35
N ALA A 792 38.36 -49.42 -7.53
CA ALA A 792 38.60 -50.49 -6.53
C ALA A 792 39.71 -50.15 -5.51
N THR A 793 40.29 -48.95 -5.54
CA THR A 793 41.39 -48.56 -4.62
C THR A 793 40.86 -48.07 -3.26
N GLN A 794 41.77 -47.93 -2.27
CA GLN A 794 41.44 -47.41 -0.92
C GLN A 794 41.20 -45.88 -0.89
N GLY A 795 41.64 -45.13 -1.91
CA GLY A 795 41.61 -43.65 -1.90
C GLY A 795 42.77 -43.03 -1.15
N VAL A 796 42.71 -41.71 -1.00
CA VAL A 796 43.67 -40.86 -0.30
C VAL A 796 43.03 -40.22 0.92
N ARG A 797 43.82 -39.80 1.90
CA ARG A 797 43.29 -39.06 3.06
C ARG A 797 42.90 -37.67 2.66
N LEU A 798 41.63 -37.32 2.82
CA LEU A 798 41.06 -36.00 2.51
C LEU A 798 41.13 -35.05 3.72
N ILE A 799 40.87 -35.61 4.92
CA ILE A 799 40.89 -34.84 6.16
C ILE A 799 41.69 -35.59 7.21
N ASN A 800 42.41 -34.90 8.06
CA ASN A 800 43.10 -35.47 9.20
C ASN A 800 42.21 -35.35 10.44
N LEU A 801 41.61 -36.44 10.86
CA LEU A 801 40.74 -36.52 12.05
C LEU A 801 41.51 -36.53 13.39
N GLY A 802 42.84 -36.58 13.32
CA GLY A 802 43.72 -36.57 14.49
C GLY A 802 43.57 -37.77 15.41
N LYS A 803 44.00 -37.64 16.69
CA LYS A 803 43.90 -38.69 17.72
C LYS A 803 42.52 -38.79 18.40
N ARG A 804 41.57 -38.06 17.87
CA ARG A 804 40.22 -37.95 18.45
C ARG A 804 39.31 -38.94 17.79
N ASN A 805 39.06 -40.11 18.10
CA ASN A 805 38.07 -41.06 17.54
C ASN A 805 36.85 -40.39 16.88
N ASP A 806 37.09 -39.52 15.88
CA ASP A 806 36.09 -38.73 15.18
C ASP A 806 35.82 -39.35 13.80
N GLU A 807 34.62 -39.17 13.30
CA GLU A 807 34.17 -39.77 12.05
C GLU A 807 33.57 -38.68 11.15
N ILE A 808 33.55 -38.89 9.82
CA ILE A 808 32.89 -38.00 8.88
C ILE A 808 31.38 -38.10 9.08
N ALA A 809 30.73 -36.95 9.24
CA ALA A 809 29.29 -36.84 9.38
C ALA A 809 28.61 -36.56 8.02
N SER A 810 29.12 -35.58 7.24
CA SER A 810 28.52 -35.17 5.99
C SER A 810 29.56 -34.67 4.97
N VAL A 811 29.21 -34.76 3.67
CA VAL A 811 29.98 -34.22 2.55
C VAL A 811 29.05 -33.52 1.61
N CYS A 812 29.33 -32.23 1.32
CA CYS A 812 28.54 -31.48 0.34
C CYS A 812 29.44 -30.89 -0.76
N LYS A 813 28.82 -30.57 -1.88
CA LYS A 813 29.39 -29.94 -3.07
C LYS A 813 29.02 -28.47 -3.11
N VAL A 814 29.98 -27.59 -3.35
CA VAL A 814 29.79 -26.14 -3.57
C VAL A 814 30.48 -25.72 -4.85
N LEU A 815 30.06 -24.59 -5.45
CA LEU A 815 30.77 -24.03 -6.59
C LEU A 815 32.10 -23.42 -6.15
N SER A 816 33.14 -23.57 -6.98
CA SER A 816 34.41 -22.88 -6.73
C SER A 816 34.24 -21.38 -6.98
N GLN A 817 34.87 -20.55 -6.16
CA GLN A 817 34.98 -19.11 -6.42
C GLN A 817 35.95 -18.86 -7.60
N THR A 818 35.62 -17.88 -8.45
CA THR A 818 36.51 -17.47 -9.55
C THR A 818 37.71 -16.69 -9.01
N GLU A 819 38.82 -16.67 -9.76
CA GLU A 819 40.03 -15.91 -9.36
C GLU A 819 39.74 -14.40 -9.28
N GLU A 820 38.78 -13.88 -10.06
CA GLU A 820 38.34 -12.51 -10.04
C GLU A 820 37.56 -12.18 -8.76
N GLU A 821 36.64 -13.06 -8.34
CA GLU A 821 35.92 -12.91 -7.08
C GLU A 821 36.85 -12.99 -5.87
N ILE A 822 37.87 -13.83 -5.91
CA ILE A 822 38.91 -13.93 -4.87
C ILE A 822 39.78 -12.67 -4.83
N ALA A 823 40.08 -12.07 -5.98
CA ALA A 823 40.87 -10.85 -6.09
C ALA A 823 40.08 -9.61 -5.62
N GLU A 824 38.78 -9.51 -5.94
CA GLU A 824 37.92 -8.46 -5.46
C GLU A 824 37.71 -8.54 -3.95
N GLU A 825 37.51 -9.73 -3.39
CA GLU A 825 37.36 -9.96 -1.97
C GLU A 825 38.64 -9.62 -1.20
N LYS A 826 39.81 -9.89 -1.83
CA LYS A 826 41.12 -9.55 -1.27
C LYS A 826 41.39 -8.04 -1.30
N ALA A 827 41.00 -7.35 -2.40
CA ALA A 827 41.14 -5.90 -2.54
C ALA A 827 40.22 -5.14 -1.55
N GLN A 828 38.99 -5.61 -1.37
CA GLN A 828 38.06 -5.06 -0.38
C GLN A 828 38.58 -5.22 1.05
N ARG A 829 39.27 -6.29 1.33
CA ARG A 829 39.83 -6.60 2.65
C ARG A 829 41.08 -5.80 2.94
N GLU A 830 41.98 -5.63 1.97
CA GLU A 830 43.16 -4.76 2.10
C GLU A 830 42.74 -3.30 2.28
N ALA A 831 41.62 -2.89 1.67
CA ALA A 831 41.02 -1.58 1.89
C ALA A 831 40.45 -1.41 3.31
N LEU A 832 39.90 -2.46 3.91
CA LEU A 832 39.40 -2.45 5.28
C LEU A 832 40.52 -2.56 6.34
N GLU A 833 41.61 -3.28 6.07
CA GLU A 833 42.78 -3.39 6.96
C GLU A 833 43.70 -2.15 6.84
N GLY A 834 43.57 -1.34 5.77
CA GLY A 834 44.31 -0.08 5.57
C GLY A 834 43.79 1.14 6.35
N VAL A 835 42.66 1.04 7.00
CA VAL A 835 42.16 2.07 7.92
C VAL A 835 42.74 1.83 9.32
N VAL A 836 44.01 2.18 9.51
CA VAL A 836 44.61 2.34 10.83
C VAL A 836 43.90 3.52 11.49
N ILE A 837 43.08 3.24 12.47
CA ILE A 837 42.59 4.24 13.41
C ILE A 837 43.81 4.75 14.15
N HIS A 838 44.26 5.96 13.85
CA HIS A 838 45.15 6.70 14.73
C HIS A 838 44.35 6.98 16.02
N GLU A 839 44.57 6.17 17.02
CA GLU A 839 44.23 6.51 18.39
C GLU A 839 45.16 7.67 18.78
N HIS A 840 44.61 8.87 18.92
CA HIS A 840 45.27 9.91 19.66
C HIS A 840 45.36 9.48 21.13
N PRO A 841 46.53 9.55 21.77
CA PRO A 841 46.62 9.28 23.19
C PRO A 841 45.88 10.37 23.95
N ILE A 842 44.83 9.96 24.66
CA ILE A 842 44.19 10.81 25.65
C ILE A 842 45.22 10.97 26.80
N GLU A 843 45.77 12.17 26.96
CA GLU A 843 46.54 12.55 28.14
C GLU A 843 45.68 12.34 29.39
N ASN A 844 46.16 11.52 30.28
CA ASN A 844 45.64 11.35 31.64
C ASN A 844 45.73 12.70 32.36
N THR A 845 44.60 13.34 32.59
CA THR A 845 44.48 14.29 33.67
C THR A 845 43.89 13.58 34.88
N ASP A 846 44.71 13.54 35.92
CA ASP A 846 44.42 13.02 37.25
C ASP A 846 43.07 13.55 37.75
N PHE A 847 42.16 12.65 38.08
CA PHE A 847 41.08 12.90 39.00
C PHE A 847 41.40 12.28 40.33
N GLU A 848 41.67 13.17 41.30
CA GLU A 848 41.78 12.83 42.70
C GLU A 848 40.50 12.19 43.24
N ASP A 849 40.70 11.17 44.03
CA ASP A 849 39.73 10.53 44.91
C ASP A 849 39.05 11.54 45.82
N VAL A 850 37.73 11.58 45.81
CA VAL A 850 36.94 12.06 46.96
C VAL A 850 35.98 10.94 47.35
N SER A 851 36.33 10.37 48.50
CA SER A 851 35.59 9.37 49.26
C SER A 851 34.25 9.88 49.77
N ASP A 852 33.31 9.00 49.81
CA ASP A 852 32.18 8.80 50.70
C ASP A 852 31.87 9.87 51.75
N ASP A 853 30.61 10.36 51.75
CA ASP A 853 29.84 10.41 53.01
C ASP A 853 28.35 10.34 52.74
N VAL A 854 27.79 9.26 53.26
CA VAL A 854 26.36 8.98 53.40
C VAL A 854 25.83 9.78 54.57
N GLU A 855 24.83 10.64 54.36
CA GLU A 855 23.87 10.98 55.45
C GLU A 855 22.44 11.05 54.92
N SER A 856 21.69 10.10 55.46
CA SER A 856 20.24 10.01 55.51
C SER A 856 19.63 11.22 56.27
N ASN A 857 18.53 11.76 55.74
CA ASN A 857 17.49 12.34 56.63
C ASN A 857 16.09 12.18 56.01
N GLU A 858 15.34 11.31 56.66
CA GLU A 858 13.90 11.29 56.70
C GLU A 858 13.38 12.55 57.40
N ASN A 859 12.25 13.07 56.94
CA ASN A 859 11.05 13.52 57.68
C ASN A 859 10.17 14.29 56.73
N ALA A 860 9.00 13.78 56.39
CA ALA A 860 7.70 13.97 57.01
C ALA A 860 7.32 15.45 57.21
N ASP A 861 6.29 15.94 56.52
CA ASP A 861 4.96 16.21 57.05
C ASP A 861 4.11 17.01 56.04
N ASP A 862 2.90 16.55 55.94
CA ASP A 862 1.60 17.18 55.77
C ASP A 862 1.49 18.68 55.50
N THR A 863 0.64 19.09 54.59
CA THR A 863 -0.66 19.75 54.86
C THR A 863 -1.38 20.16 53.57
N GLU A 864 -2.60 19.74 53.53
CA GLU A 864 -3.83 20.28 52.98
C GLU A 864 -3.90 21.76 52.60
N GLY A 865 -4.71 22.06 51.61
CA GLY A 865 -5.31 23.36 51.38
C GLY A 865 -5.84 23.61 49.98
N THR A 866 -6.98 23.09 49.66
CA THR A 866 -8.29 23.67 49.28
C THR A 866 -8.29 25.00 48.53
N THR A 867 -9.08 24.98 47.48
CA THR A 867 -10.14 25.87 46.98
C THR A 867 -9.83 26.93 45.94
N GLU A 868 -10.62 26.82 44.88
CA GLU A 868 -11.48 27.81 44.21
C GLU A 868 -10.77 28.96 43.44
N GLU A 869 -10.88 29.01 42.13
CA GLU A 869 -11.90 29.62 41.25
C GLU A 869 -11.74 29.18 39.79
#